data_9032fa9a73dcf7eaf5ef339a2b21eaa6
#
_entry.id   9032fa9a73dcf7eaf5ef339a2b21eaa6
#
_cell.length_a   1.000
_cell.length_b   1.000
_cell.length_c   1.000
_cell.angle_alpha   90.00
_cell.angle_beta   90.00
_cell.angle_gamma   90.00
#
_symmetry.space_group_name_H-M   'P 1'
#
loop_
_entity.id
_entity.type
_entity.pdbx_description
1 polymer ?
#
loop_
_entity_poly.entity_id
_entity_poly.type
_entity_poly.pdbx_seq_one_letter_code
_entity_poly.pdbx_strand_id
1 'polypeptide(L)'
;MSSAPTLDPTTASTIRSALEAATRGRIDEARRIGEDGLQGGGDVVALNAMLGSLCCRSGDFEAGAGHLKAAHERRPDDPVIALNLGTALAQLERFEEALEAVSPRLAASDSTMRLERLRGFLHQSRGDFPAAAIAYECVVAAVPDDWEAWNNLGNVRRQSGDASGSVAALRRACEINPRSAPSRLNLAMALFAAGELDEAKAELRGMAGDFPSDSKPLRELHGILKAEGRDDEALEPIIEAVRRDPDNLELLLGLASHQLALLDNAEAEKSYREVIRRDPANALANLGLAVVFELTNRSDALAELAGEVESRGVEPDVLNFVRAFGFRRSKQFDEGLASLAKVRADLEEGRRLQLLGQLSEGAGKYDEAWEAFVGMNRIQSLHPSEPIERGASYREHIRRQTEILSDEWFSRWMEAKPQTLRPSPTFLVGFPRSGTTLLDTLLMGHPAIEVLEEEGTLAAASGDLPGNLADLPTATAKQISEARNRYFEVARESVPLADGKMLIDKNPLSMNALPVIRRLFPDSKIILALRHPCDVVLSCFVTNFRLNDGMSNFLQLDTAAELYDLSFGNFTKASELVGLPVHRLVYEDLVEDQESTLRDLVAFLGIPWSDEMLDHETTARARGRIKTASYAQVVEPIYRRSVGRWEHYRKHMAPVLPLLAPWVEEFGYSL
;
A
#
# COMPACT_ATOMS: atom_id res chain seq x y z
N MET A 1 -40.95 -10.33 45.90
CA MET A 1 -40.84 -11.72 45.36
C MET A 1 -42.21 -12.17 44.88
N SER A 2 -42.54 -11.95 43.62
CA SER A 2 -43.76 -12.49 43.01
C SER A 2 -43.48 -13.97 42.74
N SER A 3 -44.32 -14.89 43.34
CA SER A 3 -44.23 -16.30 43.07
C SER A 3 -44.43 -16.53 41.57
N ALA A 4 -43.53 -17.25 40.92
CA ALA A 4 -43.72 -17.70 39.53
C ALA A 4 -45.10 -18.39 39.44
N PRO A 5 -45.92 -18.05 38.44
CA PRO A 5 -47.21 -18.70 38.26
C PRO A 5 -46.96 -20.18 38.03
N THR A 6 -47.60 -21.02 38.91
CA THR A 6 -47.54 -22.47 38.77
C THR A 6 -48.32 -22.84 37.52
N LEU A 7 -47.63 -23.44 36.55
CA LEU A 7 -48.26 -23.98 35.35
C LEU A 7 -49.29 -25.06 35.75
N ASP A 8 -50.41 -25.08 35.05
CA ASP A 8 -51.34 -26.17 35.21
C ASP A 8 -50.67 -27.51 34.84
N PRO A 9 -51.10 -28.62 35.47
CA PRO A 9 -50.44 -29.92 35.28
C PRO A 9 -50.43 -30.41 33.82
N THR A 10 -51.44 -30.05 33.04
CA THR A 10 -51.56 -30.44 31.61
C THR A 10 -50.54 -29.73 30.77
N THR A 11 -50.45 -28.41 30.92
CA THR A 11 -49.43 -27.59 30.24
C THR A 11 -48.00 -28.02 30.63
N ALA A 12 -47.75 -28.27 31.91
CA ALA A 12 -46.43 -28.74 32.37
C ALA A 12 -46.07 -30.11 31.75
N SER A 13 -47.03 -31.02 31.61
CA SER A 13 -46.84 -32.33 30.94
C SER A 13 -46.54 -32.17 29.46
N THR A 14 -47.29 -31.31 28.76
CA THR A 14 -47.11 -31.01 27.34
C THR A 14 -45.72 -30.44 27.07
N ILE A 15 -45.29 -29.46 27.85
CA ILE A 15 -43.95 -28.87 27.72
C ILE A 15 -42.85 -29.90 27.94
N ARG A 16 -43.00 -30.77 28.97
CA ARG A 16 -42.03 -31.81 29.25
C ARG A 16 -41.91 -32.78 28.07
N SER A 17 -43.03 -33.26 27.55
CA SER A 17 -43.07 -34.20 26.41
C SER A 17 -42.46 -33.56 25.14
N ALA A 18 -42.75 -32.29 24.88
CA ALA A 18 -42.17 -31.58 23.74
C ALA A 18 -40.65 -31.41 23.90
N LEU A 19 -40.16 -31.02 25.08
CA LEU A 19 -38.75 -30.90 25.35
C LEU A 19 -38.02 -32.25 25.28
N GLU A 20 -38.62 -33.33 25.73
CA GLU A 20 -38.06 -34.69 25.57
C GLU A 20 -37.95 -35.09 24.11
N ALA A 21 -38.98 -34.82 23.29
CA ALA A 21 -38.92 -35.05 21.84
C ALA A 21 -37.81 -34.22 21.19
N ALA A 22 -37.71 -32.94 21.54
CA ALA A 22 -36.67 -32.02 21.04
C ALA A 22 -35.24 -32.46 21.44
N THR A 23 -35.07 -32.95 22.67
CA THR A 23 -33.75 -33.46 23.15
C THR A 23 -33.32 -34.72 22.38
N ARG A 24 -34.26 -35.51 21.88
CA ARG A 24 -34.03 -36.67 21.03
C ARG A 24 -33.86 -36.31 19.53
N GLY A 25 -33.79 -35.02 19.18
CA GLY A 25 -33.65 -34.52 17.81
C GLY A 25 -34.94 -34.51 16.99
N ARG A 26 -36.10 -34.86 17.60
CA ARG A 26 -37.41 -34.93 16.94
C ARG A 26 -38.16 -33.60 17.04
N ILE A 27 -37.62 -32.55 16.35
CA ILE A 27 -38.13 -31.17 16.47
C ILE A 27 -39.58 -31.04 15.97
N ASP A 28 -39.91 -31.66 14.83
CA ASP A 28 -41.29 -31.59 14.27
C ASP A 28 -42.32 -32.25 15.18
N GLU A 29 -41.96 -33.34 15.86
CA GLU A 29 -42.82 -33.97 16.88
C GLU A 29 -42.97 -33.04 18.09
N ALA A 30 -41.89 -32.40 18.54
CA ALA A 30 -41.95 -31.45 19.64
C ALA A 30 -42.85 -30.24 19.33
N ARG A 31 -42.80 -29.73 18.09
CA ARG A 31 -43.69 -28.65 17.63
C ARG A 31 -45.14 -29.09 17.64
N ARG A 32 -45.48 -30.25 17.06
CA ARG A 32 -46.87 -30.79 17.08
C ARG A 32 -47.42 -30.96 18.49
N ILE A 33 -46.63 -31.52 19.41
CA ILE A 33 -47.04 -31.65 20.82
C ILE A 33 -47.39 -30.30 21.42
N GLY A 34 -46.58 -29.26 21.14
CA GLY A 34 -46.84 -27.89 21.61
C GLY A 34 -48.08 -27.26 20.98
N GLU A 35 -48.25 -27.41 19.67
CA GLU A 35 -49.45 -26.94 18.93
C GLU A 35 -50.73 -27.61 19.39
N ASP A 36 -50.70 -28.92 19.56
CA ASP A 36 -51.83 -29.68 20.12
C ASP A 36 -52.15 -29.20 21.54
N GLY A 37 -51.16 -28.90 22.35
CA GLY A 37 -51.30 -28.30 23.67
C GLY A 37 -51.98 -26.94 23.65
N LEU A 38 -51.65 -26.09 22.69
CA LEU A 38 -52.32 -24.79 22.48
C LEU A 38 -53.80 -24.98 22.09
N GLN A 39 -54.05 -25.87 21.16
CA GLN A 39 -55.44 -26.20 20.74
C GLN A 39 -56.26 -26.80 21.89
N GLY A 40 -55.64 -27.56 22.77
CA GLY A 40 -56.22 -28.15 23.96
C GLY A 40 -56.48 -27.16 25.11
N GLY A 41 -56.21 -25.88 24.94
CA GLY A 41 -56.46 -24.84 25.93
C GLY A 41 -55.40 -24.71 27.03
N GLY A 42 -54.21 -25.20 26.79
CA GLY A 42 -53.10 -25.00 27.70
C GLY A 42 -52.61 -23.51 27.80
N ASP A 43 -51.68 -23.24 28.73
CA ASP A 43 -51.16 -21.87 28.97
C ASP A 43 -50.52 -21.28 27.70
N VAL A 44 -51.23 -20.28 27.14
CA VAL A 44 -50.88 -19.66 25.86
C VAL A 44 -49.46 -19.04 25.86
N VAL A 45 -49.04 -18.46 27.00
CA VAL A 45 -47.73 -17.82 27.09
C VAL A 45 -46.61 -18.85 27.14
N ALA A 46 -46.76 -19.85 28.04
CA ALA A 46 -45.74 -20.88 28.23
C ALA A 46 -45.54 -21.74 26.97
N LEU A 47 -46.64 -22.13 26.30
CA LEU A 47 -46.59 -22.95 25.10
C LEU A 47 -46.05 -22.15 23.90
N ASN A 48 -46.46 -20.89 23.70
CA ASN A 48 -45.91 -20.06 22.63
C ASN A 48 -44.40 -19.72 22.86
N ALA A 49 -43.99 -19.44 24.10
CA ALA A 49 -42.58 -19.23 24.39
C ALA A 49 -41.72 -20.46 24.10
N MET A 50 -42.25 -21.67 24.43
CA MET A 50 -41.60 -22.94 24.11
C MET A 50 -41.57 -23.18 22.59
N LEU A 51 -42.68 -23.04 21.89
CA LEU A 51 -42.79 -23.24 20.45
C LEU A 51 -41.88 -22.26 19.69
N GLY A 52 -41.88 -20.99 20.08
CA GLY A 52 -40.98 -19.99 19.51
C GLY A 52 -39.52 -20.37 19.65
N SER A 53 -39.12 -20.83 20.83
CA SER A 53 -37.74 -21.29 21.06
C SER A 53 -37.38 -22.55 20.24
N LEU A 54 -38.34 -23.47 20.06
CA LEU A 54 -38.18 -24.68 19.22
C LEU A 54 -38.02 -24.31 17.73
N CYS A 55 -38.87 -23.41 17.21
CA CYS A 55 -38.78 -22.90 15.85
C CYS A 55 -37.44 -22.20 15.57
N CYS A 56 -36.99 -21.32 16.47
CA CYS A 56 -35.70 -20.67 16.34
C CYS A 56 -34.52 -21.69 16.33
N ARG A 57 -34.58 -22.72 17.15
CA ARG A 57 -33.57 -23.79 17.17
C ARG A 57 -33.55 -24.63 15.88
N SER A 58 -34.65 -24.72 15.14
CA SER A 58 -34.69 -25.36 13.82
C SER A 58 -34.39 -24.41 12.64
N GLY A 59 -34.07 -23.14 12.92
CA GLY A 59 -33.81 -22.13 11.89
C GLY A 59 -35.06 -21.46 11.32
N ASP A 60 -36.24 -21.81 11.81
CA ASP A 60 -37.52 -21.23 11.38
C ASP A 60 -37.83 -19.98 12.23
N PHE A 61 -37.02 -18.90 11.96
CA PHE A 61 -37.11 -17.67 12.75
C PHE A 61 -38.41 -16.91 12.54
N GLU A 62 -39.07 -17.04 11.38
CA GLU A 62 -40.36 -16.37 11.12
C GLU A 62 -41.48 -16.98 12.00
N ALA A 63 -41.61 -18.29 11.98
CA ALA A 63 -42.57 -18.98 12.87
C ALA A 63 -42.20 -18.76 14.35
N GLY A 64 -40.87 -18.78 14.67
CA GLY A 64 -40.35 -18.50 16.01
C GLY A 64 -40.77 -17.13 16.52
N ALA A 65 -40.53 -16.07 15.70
CA ALA A 65 -40.94 -14.72 16.04
C ALA A 65 -42.45 -14.56 16.21
N GLY A 66 -43.25 -15.23 15.37
CA GLY A 66 -44.70 -15.24 15.48
C GLY A 66 -45.20 -15.78 16.84
N HIS A 67 -44.69 -16.94 17.24
CA HIS A 67 -45.02 -17.52 18.55
C HIS A 67 -44.53 -16.69 19.72
N LEU A 68 -43.26 -16.19 19.66
CA LEU A 68 -42.70 -15.34 20.72
C LEU A 68 -43.43 -14.01 20.84
N LYS A 69 -43.90 -13.44 19.73
CA LYS A 69 -44.70 -12.21 19.73
C LYS A 69 -46.03 -12.44 20.45
N ALA A 70 -46.73 -13.55 20.14
CA ALA A 70 -47.98 -13.93 20.82
C ALA A 70 -47.79 -14.13 22.35
N ALA A 71 -46.65 -14.67 22.77
CA ALA A 71 -46.28 -14.77 24.18
C ALA A 71 -45.97 -13.39 24.79
N HIS A 72 -45.21 -12.56 24.09
CA HIS A 72 -44.79 -11.22 24.55
C HIS A 72 -45.99 -10.28 24.69
N GLU A 73 -46.94 -10.29 23.78
CA GLU A 73 -48.17 -9.48 23.88
C GLU A 73 -48.97 -9.76 25.16
N ARG A 74 -48.89 -10.98 25.68
CA ARG A 74 -49.54 -11.38 26.92
C ARG A 74 -48.72 -11.12 28.18
N ARG A 75 -47.38 -11.12 28.05
CA ARG A 75 -46.41 -10.82 29.13
C ARG A 75 -45.30 -9.89 28.61
N PRO A 76 -45.62 -8.61 28.41
CA PRO A 76 -44.66 -7.65 27.84
C PRO A 76 -43.49 -7.32 28.79
N ASP A 77 -43.65 -7.59 30.09
CA ASP A 77 -42.61 -7.34 31.10
C ASP A 77 -41.73 -8.59 31.38
N ASP A 78 -41.83 -9.66 30.60
CA ASP A 78 -41.01 -10.86 30.75
C ASP A 78 -39.70 -10.73 29.98
N PRO A 79 -38.54 -10.59 30.66
CA PRO A 79 -37.29 -10.34 29.99
C PRO A 79 -36.80 -11.54 29.17
N VAL A 80 -37.20 -12.77 29.50
CA VAL A 80 -36.78 -13.99 28.77
C VAL A 80 -37.52 -14.09 27.45
N ILE A 81 -38.81 -13.80 27.45
CA ILE A 81 -39.65 -13.80 26.23
C ILE A 81 -39.15 -12.66 25.31
N ALA A 82 -38.94 -11.47 25.84
CA ALA A 82 -38.45 -10.34 25.09
C ALA A 82 -37.07 -10.60 24.49
N LEU A 83 -36.13 -11.21 25.22
CA LEU A 83 -34.81 -11.59 24.74
C LEU A 83 -34.88 -12.56 23.54
N ASN A 84 -35.72 -13.60 23.68
CA ASN A 84 -35.90 -14.60 22.63
C ASN A 84 -36.57 -13.98 21.38
N LEU A 85 -37.61 -13.15 21.57
CA LEU A 85 -38.27 -12.42 20.49
C LEU A 85 -37.31 -11.47 19.78
N GLY A 86 -36.60 -10.63 20.53
CA GLY A 86 -35.62 -9.71 19.97
C GLY A 86 -34.52 -10.41 19.22
N THR A 87 -34.06 -11.57 19.73
CA THR A 87 -33.05 -12.39 19.05
C THR A 87 -33.61 -13.00 17.74
N ALA A 88 -34.84 -13.51 17.75
CA ALA A 88 -35.46 -14.04 16.54
C ALA A 88 -35.68 -12.97 15.47
N LEU A 89 -36.14 -11.79 15.87
CA LEU A 89 -36.32 -10.64 14.98
C LEU A 89 -35.00 -10.12 14.44
N ALA A 90 -33.93 -10.17 15.24
CA ALA A 90 -32.58 -9.81 14.79
C ALA A 90 -32.07 -10.72 13.68
N GLN A 91 -32.36 -12.04 13.77
CA GLN A 91 -32.00 -12.99 12.69
C GLN A 91 -32.77 -12.75 11.39
N LEU A 92 -33.94 -12.10 11.49
CA LEU A 92 -34.73 -11.66 10.34
C LEU A 92 -34.41 -10.23 9.88
N GLU A 93 -33.40 -9.62 10.44
CA GLU A 93 -33.01 -8.23 10.20
C GLU A 93 -34.09 -7.17 10.50
N ARG A 94 -35.10 -7.57 11.31
CA ARG A 94 -36.25 -6.73 11.74
C ARG A 94 -35.87 -5.96 13.01
N PHE A 95 -34.83 -5.11 12.89
CA PHE A 95 -34.17 -4.46 14.05
C PHE A 95 -35.10 -3.52 14.82
N GLU A 96 -35.97 -2.76 14.14
CA GLU A 96 -36.92 -1.86 14.77
C GLU A 96 -37.89 -2.63 15.71
N GLU A 97 -38.47 -3.68 15.20
CA GLU A 97 -39.41 -4.50 15.99
C GLU A 97 -38.69 -5.21 17.15
N ALA A 98 -37.41 -5.61 16.90
CA ALA A 98 -36.59 -6.17 17.96
C ALA A 98 -36.34 -5.15 19.09
N LEU A 99 -36.03 -3.88 18.74
CA LEU A 99 -35.81 -2.81 19.72
C LEU A 99 -37.11 -2.44 20.48
N GLU A 100 -38.25 -2.53 19.83
CA GLU A 100 -39.55 -2.37 20.52
C GLU A 100 -39.77 -3.48 21.56
N ALA A 101 -39.51 -4.73 21.20
CA ALA A 101 -39.63 -5.87 22.12
C ALA A 101 -38.67 -5.78 23.30
N VAL A 102 -37.43 -5.32 23.09
CA VAL A 102 -36.41 -5.15 24.14
C VAL A 102 -36.33 -3.69 24.57
N SER A 103 -37.44 -3.10 24.98
CA SER A 103 -37.52 -1.68 25.36
C SER A 103 -36.51 -1.28 26.44
N PRO A 104 -36.07 0.00 26.50
CA PRO A 104 -35.11 0.49 27.55
C PRO A 104 -35.59 0.24 28.96
N ARG A 105 -36.92 0.36 29.20
CA ARG A 105 -37.54 0.10 30.52
C ARG A 105 -37.39 -1.38 30.92
N LEU A 106 -37.56 -2.29 29.95
CA LEU A 106 -37.47 -3.71 30.24
C LEU A 106 -35.99 -4.11 30.43
N ALA A 107 -35.10 -3.59 29.60
CA ALA A 107 -33.66 -3.83 29.72
C ALA A 107 -33.09 -3.35 31.05
N ALA A 108 -33.53 -2.18 31.54
CA ALA A 108 -33.15 -1.69 32.86
C ALA A 108 -33.62 -2.56 34.04
N SER A 109 -34.65 -3.40 33.87
CA SER A 109 -35.12 -4.35 34.87
C SER A 109 -34.38 -5.72 34.79
N ASP A 110 -33.62 -5.99 33.72
CA ASP A 110 -32.86 -7.21 33.55
C ASP A 110 -31.49 -7.15 34.24
N SER A 111 -31.42 -7.68 35.45
CA SER A 111 -30.19 -7.75 36.24
C SER A 111 -29.05 -8.58 35.58
N THR A 112 -29.40 -9.36 34.55
CA THR A 112 -28.42 -10.17 33.80
C THR A 112 -27.75 -9.42 32.67
N MET A 113 -28.16 -8.20 32.35
CA MET A 113 -27.71 -7.34 31.27
C MET A 113 -27.80 -7.95 29.87
N ARG A 114 -28.55 -9.05 29.70
CA ARG A 114 -28.68 -9.73 28.40
C ARG A 114 -29.51 -8.91 27.41
N LEU A 115 -30.53 -8.24 27.88
CA LEU A 115 -31.37 -7.35 27.08
C LEU A 115 -30.57 -6.11 26.65
N GLU A 116 -29.77 -5.52 27.55
CA GLU A 116 -28.98 -4.36 27.21
C GLU A 116 -27.86 -4.72 26.22
N ARG A 117 -27.23 -5.90 26.32
CA ARG A 117 -26.33 -6.42 25.30
C ARG A 117 -27.01 -6.55 23.94
N LEU A 118 -28.22 -7.14 23.92
CA LEU A 118 -28.97 -7.27 22.67
C LEU A 118 -29.31 -5.91 22.09
N ARG A 119 -29.70 -4.94 22.91
CA ARG A 119 -29.91 -3.54 22.46
C ARG A 119 -28.66 -2.95 21.81
N GLY A 120 -27.50 -3.12 22.45
CA GLY A 120 -26.22 -2.70 21.90
C GLY A 120 -25.96 -3.29 20.52
N PHE A 121 -26.15 -4.59 20.37
CA PHE A 121 -26.03 -5.28 19.08
C PHE A 121 -27.04 -4.76 18.03
N LEU A 122 -28.31 -4.58 18.38
CA LEU A 122 -29.35 -4.10 17.48
C LEU A 122 -29.08 -2.67 16.99
N HIS A 123 -28.68 -1.76 17.88
CA HIS A 123 -28.29 -0.40 17.52
C HIS A 123 -27.05 -0.40 16.60
N GLN A 124 -26.06 -1.23 16.91
CA GLN A 124 -24.85 -1.37 16.09
C GLN A 124 -25.21 -1.89 14.67
N SER A 125 -26.06 -2.90 14.57
CA SER A 125 -26.50 -3.47 13.28
C SER A 125 -27.27 -2.46 12.42
N ARG A 126 -27.94 -1.47 13.03
CA ARG A 126 -28.59 -0.34 12.34
C ARG A 126 -27.64 0.80 12.00
N GLY A 127 -26.39 0.75 12.42
CA GLY A 127 -25.45 1.86 12.29
C GLY A 127 -25.66 3.02 13.29
N ASP A 128 -26.51 2.82 14.31
CA ASP A 128 -26.72 3.78 15.39
C ASP A 128 -25.67 3.59 16.49
N PHE A 129 -24.42 3.93 16.15
CA PHE A 129 -23.28 3.71 17.01
C PHE A 129 -23.35 4.46 18.36
N PRO A 130 -23.87 5.72 18.44
CA PRO A 130 -24.02 6.37 19.72
C PRO A 130 -24.96 5.63 20.68
N ALA A 131 -26.12 5.15 20.20
CA ALA A 131 -27.05 4.39 21.05
C ALA A 131 -26.48 3.01 21.43
N ALA A 132 -25.74 2.37 20.51
CA ALA A 132 -25.04 1.12 20.79
C ALA A 132 -23.97 1.30 21.89
N ALA A 133 -23.20 2.39 21.86
CA ALA A 133 -22.19 2.70 22.88
C ALA A 133 -22.83 2.86 24.26
N ILE A 134 -23.93 3.62 24.37
CA ILE A 134 -24.68 3.79 25.63
C ILE A 134 -25.12 2.43 26.21
N ALA A 135 -25.65 1.54 25.35
CA ALA A 135 -26.09 0.23 25.79
C ALA A 135 -24.93 -0.62 26.33
N TYR A 136 -23.80 -0.68 25.59
CA TYR A 136 -22.63 -1.43 26.06
C TYR A 136 -21.96 -0.78 27.29
N GLU A 137 -21.99 0.55 27.44
CA GLU A 137 -21.54 1.25 28.66
C GLU A 137 -22.36 0.82 29.89
N CYS A 138 -23.68 0.67 29.74
CA CYS A 138 -24.51 0.11 30.80
C CYS A 138 -24.10 -1.32 31.18
N VAL A 139 -23.78 -2.15 30.19
CA VAL A 139 -23.32 -3.53 30.45
C VAL A 139 -22.01 -3.54 31.20
N VAL A 140 -20.97 -2.81 30.73
CA VAL A 140 -19.66 -2.84 31.36
C VAL A 140 -19.65 -2.14 32.75
N ALA A 141 -20.56 -1.21 32.99
CA ALA A 141 -20.73 -0.60 34.28
C ALA A 141 -21.33 -1.60 35.31
N ALA A 142 -22.25 -2.46 34.87
CA ALA A 142 -22.89 -3.47 35.71
C ALA A 142 -22.02 -4.75 35.84
N VAL A 143 -21.27 -5.10 34.80
CA VAL A 143 -20.43 -6.30 34.74
C VAL A 143 -19.02 -5.91 34.24
N PRO A 144 -18.16 -5.34 35.11
CA PRO A 144 -16.85 -4.80 34.72
C PRO A 144 -15.87 -5.81 34.12
N ASP A 145 -16.05 -7.10 34.34
CA ASP A 145 -15.20 -8.18 33.84
C ASP A 145 -15.75 -8.85 32.57
N ASP A 146 -16.74 -8.24 31.94
CA ASP A 146 -17.30 -8.69 30.68
C ASP A 146 -16.43 -8.23 29.49
N TRP A 147 -15.44 -9.04 29.11
CA TRP A 147 -14.52 -8.70 28.01
C TRP A 147 -15.25 -8.58 26.66
N GLU A 148 -16.33 -9.32 26.41
CA GLU A 148 -17.11 -9.23 25.18
C GLU A 148 -17.81 -7.89 25.05
N ALA A 149 -18.41 -7.41 26.13
CA ALA A 149 -19.05 -6.11 26.14
C ALA A 149 -18.02 -4.97 25.97
N TRP A 150 -16.85 -5.06 26.60
CA TRP A 150 -15.75 -4.12 26.41
C TRP A 150 -15.25 -4.13 24.96
N ASN A 151 -15.10 -5.33 24.36
CA ASN A 151 -14.71 -5.47 22.95
C ASN A 151 -15.73 -4.80 22.02
N ASN A 152 -17.03 -5.05 22.25
CA ASN A 152 -18.09 -4.49 21.42
C ASN A 152 -18.18 -2.96 21.59
N LEU A 153 -18.03 -2.45 22.81
CA LEU A 153 -17.96 -1.02 23.11
C LEU A 153 -16.80 -0.36 22.32
N GLY A 154 -15.61 -0.99 22.34
CA GLY A 154 -14.47 -0.50 21.60
C GLY A 154 -14.72 -0.44 20.09
N ASN A 155 -15.31 -1.50 19.51
CA ASN A 155 -15.65 -1.52 18.09
C ASN A 155 -16.65 -0.43 17.70
N VAL A 156 -17.68 -0.24 18.52
CA VAL A 156 -18.72 0.79 18.30
C VAL A 156 -18.10 2.19 18.37
N ARG A 157 -17.25 2.45 19.38
CA ARG A 157 -16.54 3.73 19.50
C ARG A 157 -15.65 4.03 18.30
N ARG A 158 -14.93 3.01 17.78
CA ARG A 158 -14.14 3.15 16.55
C ARG A 158 -15.01 3.53 15.35
N GLN A 159 -16.17 2.88 15.20
CA GLN A 159 -17.12 3.16 14.12
C GLN A 159 -17.77 4.56 14.24
N SER A 160 -17.87 5.09 15.45
CA SER A 160 -18.35 6.46 15.70
C SER A 160 -17.24 7.53 15.63
N GLY A 161 -15.99 7.15 15.36
CA GLY A 161 -14.85 8.07 15.26
C GLY A 161 -14.18 8.40 16.60
N ASP A 162 -14.62 7.81 17.73
CA ASP A 162 -13.97 7.93 19.03
C ASP A 162 -12.79 6.94 19.14
N ALA A 163 -11.67 7.30 18.51
CA ALA A 163 -10.50 6.44 18.46
C ALA A 163 -9.89 6.19 19.86
N SER A 164 -9.76 7.23 20.69
CA SER A 164 -9.18 7.11 22.02
C SER A 164 -10.06 6.30 22.97
N GLY A 165 -11.37 6.51 22.95
CA GLY A 165 -12.33 5.72 23.72
C GLY A 165 -12.38 4.27 23.26
N SER A 166 -12.18 4.01 21.96
CA SER A 166 -12.05 2.65 21.40
C SER A 166 -10.84 1.93 21.97
N VAL A 167 -9.66 2.55 21.91
CA VAL A 167 -8.41 1.97 22.44
C VAL A 167 -8.56 1.65 23.94
N ALA A 168 -9.11 2.58 24.75
CA ALA A 168 -9.32 2.36 26.17
C ALA A 168 -10.21 1.14 26.46
N ALA A 169 -11.33 1.01 25.73
CA ALA A 169 -12.25 -0.11 25.90
C ALA A 169 -11.63 -1.45 25.47
N LEU A 170 -10.89 -1.48 24.35
CA LEU A 170 -10.26 -2.69 23.84
C LEU A 170 -9.06 -3.12 24.69
N ARG A 171 -8.26 -2.18 25.22
CA ARG A 171 -7.24 -2.49 26.23
C ARG A 171 -7.87 -3.19 27.44
N ARG A 172 -9.00 -2.70 27.92
CA ARG A 172 -9.72 -3.34 29.03
C ARG A 172 -10.19 -4.74 28.68
N ALA A 173 -10.74 -4.95 27.47
CA ALA A 173 -11.11 -6.29 27.00
C ALA A 173 -9.91 -7.25 26.98
N CYS A 174 -8.76 -6.80 26.48
CA CYS A 174 -7.51 -7.58 26.41
C CYS A 174 -6.89 -7.84 27.79
N GLU A 175 -7.01 -6.92 28.77
CA GLU A 175 -6.60 -7.15 30.16
C GLU A 175 -7.41 -8.28 30.80
N ILE A 176 -8.73 -8.33 30.56
CA ILE A 176 -9.60 -9.36 31.11
C ILE A 176 -9.38 -10.70 30.41
N ASN A 177 -9.26 -10.69 29.07
CA ASN A 177 -9.01 -11.89 28.27
C ASN A 177 -7.83 -11.72 27.32
N PRO A 178 -6.58 -11.88 27.77
CA PRO A 178 -5.38 -11.67 26.93
C PRO A 178 -5.23 -12.64 25.76
N ARG A 179 -5.96 -13.74 25.75
CA ARG A 179 -5.95 -14.75 24.69
C ARG A 179 -7.05 -14.59 23.66
N SER A 180 -7.89 -13.55 23.76
CA SER A 180 -8.91 -13.25 22.77
C SER A 180 -8.29 -12.69 21.50
N ALA A 181 -8.06 -13.53 20.49
CA ALA A 181 -7.56 -13.06 19.19
C ALA A 181 -8.45 -11.96 18.57
N PRO A 182 -9.80 -12.04 18.60
CA PRO A 182 -10.66 -10.97 18.11
C PRO A 182 -10.43 -9.63 18.83
N SER A 183 -10.33 -9.63 20.17
CA SER A 183 -10.17 -8.39 20.93
C SER A 183 -8.79 -7.75 20.68
N ARG A 184 -7.74 -8.55 20.59
CA ARG A 184 -6.39 -8.09 20.28
C ARG A 184 -6.30 -7.51 18.87
N LEU A 185 -6.93 -8.17 17.87
CA LEU A 185 -6.99 -7.65 16.50
C LEU A 185 -7.76 -6.32 16.45
N ASN A 186 -8.90 -6.25 17.15
CA ASN A 186 -9.66 -5.01 17.24
C ASN A 186 -8.86 -3.90 17.94
N LEU A 187 -8.07 -4.21 18.97
CA LEU A 187 -7.17 -3.26 19.62
C LEU A 187 -6.11 -2.73 18.65
N ALA A 188 -5.45 -3.60 17.88
CA ALA A 188 -4.47 -3.18 16.90
C ALA A 188 -5.08 -2.24 15.85
N MET A 189 -6.30 -2.54 15.39
CA MET A 189 -7.01 -1.67 14.43
C MET A 189 -7.48 -0.35 15.05
N ALA A 190 -7.80 -0.34 16.35
CA ALA A 190 -8.13 0.89 17.07
C ALA A 190 -6.89 1.77 17.27
N LEU A 191 -5.75 1.17 17.62
CA LEU A 191 -4.46 1.85 17.72
C LEU A 191 -4.06 2.48 16.38
N PHE A 192 -4.23 1.75 15.29
CA PHE A 192 -4.01 2.29 13.95
C PHE A 192 -4.90 3.51 13.67
N ALA A 193 -6.20 3.42 13.97
CA ALA A 193 -7.14 4.52 13.80
C ALA A 193 -6.83 5.73 14.72
N ALA A 194 -6.19 5.49 15.87
CA ALA A 194 -5.74 6.53 16.79
C ALA A 194 -4.39 7.15 16.41
N GLY A 195 -3.70 6.63 15.36
CA GLY A 195 -2.36 7.06 14.98
C GLY A 195 -1.23 6.47 15.82
N GLU A 196 -1.53 5.54 16.74
CA GLU A 196 -0.55 4.84 17.58
C GLU A 196 0.09 3.68 16.80
N LEU A 197 0.76 4.01 15.67
CA LEU A 197 1.18 3.06 14.64
C LEU A 197 2.18 2.02 15.15
N ASP A 198 3.14 2.43 15.97
CA ASP A 198 4.17 1.50 16.46
C ASP A 198 3.59 0.47 17.43
N GLU A 199 2.64 0.87 18.27
CA GLU A 199 1.97 -0.04 19.19
C GLU A 199 1.05 -1.00 18.41
N ALA A 200 0.34 -0.51 17.39
CA ALA A 200 -0.47 -1.35 16.49
C ALA A 200 0.37 -2.44 15.81
N LYS A 201 1.53 -2.07 15.24
CA LYS A 201 2.48 -3.01 14.61
C LYS A 201 3.05 -4.00 15.61
N ALA A 202 3.39 -3.57 16.83
CA ALA A 202 3.89 -4.43 17.88
C ALA A 202 2.85 -5.47 18.30
N GLU A 203 1.60 -5.05 18.49
CA GLU A 203 0.48 -5.95 18.83
C GLU A 203 0.25 -7.00 17.74
N LEU A 204 0.22 -6.59 16.46
CA LEU A 204 0.04 -7.51 15.33
C LEU A 204 1.20 -8.51 15.19
N ARG A 205 2.45 -8.09 15.43
CA ARG A 205 3.60 -9.01 15.46
C ARG A 205 3.51 -10.00 16.62
N GLY A 206 3.11 -9.52 17.80
CA GLY A 206 2.86 -10.39 18.97
C GLY A 206 1.80 -11.44 18.67
N MET A 207 0.65 -11.00 18.10
CA MET A 207 -0.42 -11.90 17.68
C MET A 207 0.05 -12.93 16.63
N ALA A 208 0.85 -12.52 15.67
CA ALA A 208 1.38 -13.44 14.65
C ALA A 208 2.24 -14.55 15.27
N GLY A 209 2.95 -14.27 16.38
CA GLY A 209 3.67 -15.27 17.15
C GLY A 209 2.76 -16.16 17.99
N ASP A 210 1.78 -15.58 18.67
CA ASP A 210 0.86 -16.30 19.56
C ASP A 210 -0.15 -17.17 18.81
N PHE A 211 -0.51 -16.80 17.58
CA PHE A 211 -1.48 -17.49 16.73
C PHE A 211 -0.86 -17.88 15.37
N PRO A 212 0.05 -18.87 15.32
CA PRO A 212 0.85 -19.17 14.14
C PRO A 212 0.06 -19.74 12.95
N SER A 213 -1.19 -20.13 13.14
CA SER A 213 -2.10 -20.56 12.04
C SER A 213 -3.03 -19.45 11.54
N ASP A 214 -3.09 -18.30 12.21
CA ASP A 214 -3.94 -17.18 11.80
C ASP A 214 -3.17 -16.23 10.88
N SER A 215 -3.67 -16.01 9.67
CA SER A 215 -3.09 -15.10 8.69
C SER A 215 -3.52 -13.64 8.88
N LYS A 216 -4.62 -13.38 9.63
CA LYS A 216 -5.22 -12.04 9.76
C LYS A 216 -4.28 -11.00 10.35
N PRO A 217 -3.55 -11.26 11.46
CA PRO A 217 -2.62 -10.27 12.01
C PRO A 217 -1.56 -9.81 11.02
N LEU A 218 -1.07 -10.74 10.19
CA LEU A 218 -0.05 -10.46 9.17
C LEU A 218 -0.64 -9.66 7.99
N ARG A 219 -1.88 -9.94 7.59
CA ARG A 219 -2.60 -9.16 6.58
C ARG A 219 -2.77 -7.71 7.04
N GLU A 220 -3.20 -7.50 8.28
CA GLU A 220 -3.38 -6.15 8.82
C GLU A 220 -2.02 -5.43 8.98
N LEU A 221 -0.98 -6.13 9.42
CA LEU A 221 0.38 -5.58 9.50
C LEU A 221 0.88 -5.13 8.11
N HIS A 222 0.65 -5.97 7.09
CA HIS A 222 0.94 -5.60 5.69
C HIS A 222 0.21 -4.32 5.29
N GLY A 223 -1.09 -4.22 5.59
CA GLY A 223 -1.90 -3.04 5.29
C GLY A 223 -1.38 -1.77 5.96
N ILE A 224 -1.01 -1.84 7.25
CA ILE A 224 -0.46 -0.70 7.99
C ILE A 224 0.88 -0.26 7.39
N LEU A 225 1.79 -1.18 7.13
CA LEU A 225 3.10 -0.85 6.54
C LEU A 225 2.97 -0.22 5.15
N LYS A 226 2.03 -0.69 4.34
CA LYS A 226 1.72 -0.05 3.05
C LYS A 226 1.17 1.36 3.22
N ALA A 227 0.27 1.58 4.18
CA ALA A 227 -0.27 2.90 4.46
C ALA A 227 0.83 3.89 4.91
N GLU A 228 1.87 3.40 5.59
CA GLU A 228 3.06 4.19 5.94
C GLU A 228 4.03 4.40 4.75
N GLY A 229 3.80 3.76 3.58
CA GLY A 229 4.72 3.77 2.45
C GLY A 229 5.99 2.92 2.67
N ARG A 230 5.96 2.00 3.62
CA ARG A 230 7.06 1.05 3.95
C ARG A 230 6.91 -0.25 3.18
N ASP A 231 6.80 -0.13 1.86
CA ASP A 231 6.47 -1.26 0.99
C ASP A 231 7.48 -2.42 1.09
N ASP A 232 8.79 -2.14 1.22
CA ASP A 232 9.79 -3.21 1.31
C ASP A 232 9.60 -4.05 2.58
N GLU A 233 9.23 -3.40 3.69
CA GLU A 233 8.95 -4.11 4.95
C GLU A 233 7.58 -4.79 4.96
N ALA A 234 6.65 -4.35 4.13
CA ALA A 234 5.32 -4.95 4.00
C ALA A 234 5.34 -6.30 3.24
N LEU A 235 6.40 -6.61 2.50
CA LEU A 235 6.46 -7.82 1.67
C LEU A 235 6.49 -9.10 2.51
N GLU A 236 7.32 -9.17 3.54
CA GLU A 236 7.46 -10.38 4.35
C GLU A 236 6.16 -10.77 5.07
N PRO A 237 5.42 -9.84 5.74
CA PRO A 237 4.12 -10.16 6.32
C PRO A 237 3.12 -10.78 5.35
N ILE A 238 3.00 -10.28 4.12
CA ILE A 238 2.03 -10.85 3.17
C ILE A 238 2.48 -12.22 2.63
N ILE A 239 3.77 -12.45 2.43
CA ILE A 239 4.32 -13.77 2.09
C ILE A 239 3.96 -14.78 3.17
N GLU A 240 4.19 -14.43 4.43
CA GLU A 240 3.90 -15.31 5.57
C GLU A 240 2.38 -15.51 5.74
N ALA A 241 1.54 -14.48 5.47
CA ALA A 241 0.09 -14.64 5.50
C ALA A 241 -0.39 -15.66 4.46
N VAL A 242 0.12 -15.58 3.23
CA VAL A 242 -0.17 -16.57 2.16
C VAL A 242 0.32 -17.96 2.55
N ARG A 243 1.48 -18.08 3.20
CA ARG A 243 2.00 -19.36 3.66
C ARG A 243 1.09 -20.02 4.71
N ARG A 244 0.46 -19.20 5.60
CA ARG A 244 -0.47 -19.69 6.64
C ARG A 244 -1.84 -20.06 6.09
N ASP A 245 -2.29 -19.36 5.06
CA ASP A 245 -3.60 -19.57 4.43
C ASP A 245 -3.44 -19.58 2.89
N PRO A 246 -2.86 -20.68 2.35
CA PRO A 246 -2.51 -20.76 0.94
C PRO A 246 -3.70 -20.84 0.00
N ASP A 247 -4.88 -21.19 0.50
CA ASP A 247 -6.10 -21.28 -0.30
C ASP A 247 -6.87 -19.95 -0.41
N ASN A 248 -6.41 -18.93 0.30
CA ASN A 248 -7.01 -17.61 0.30
C ASN A 248 -6.56 -16.81 -0.92
N LEU A 249 -7.44 -16.71 -1.92
CA LEU A 249 -7.17 -16.00 -3.16
C LEU A 249 -6.97 -14.50 -2.96
N GLU A 250 -7.61 -13.90 -1.96
CA GLU A 250 -7.46 -12.47 -1.65
C GLU A 250 -6.02 -12.17 -1.17
N LEU A 251 -5.47 -13.01 -0.29
CA LEU A 251 -4.08 -12.89 0.16
C LEU A 251 -3.09 -13.10 -0.99
N LEU A 252 -3.31 -14.10 -1.82
CA LEU A 252 -2.46 -14.39 -2.97
C LEU A 252 -2.49 -13.25 -4.00
N LEU A 253 -3.67 -12.68 -4.26
CA LEU A 253 -3.83 -11.51 -5.11
C LEU A 253 -3.15 -10.27 -4.50
N GLY A 254 -3.29 -10.09 -3.19
CA GLY A 254 -2.59 -9.04 -2.45
C GLY A 254 -1.07 -9.15 -2.56
N LEU A 255 -0.54 -10.38 -2.43
CA LEU A 255 0.89 -10.65 -2.64
C LEU A 255 1.32 -10.32 -4.07
N ALA A 256 0.58 -10.80 -5.07
CA ALA A 256 0.89 -10.54 -6.48
C ALA A 256 0.92 -9.04 -6.79
N SER A 257 -0.08 -8.30 -6.30
CA SER A 257 -0.16 -6.84 -6.47
C SER A 257 0.99 -6.11 -5.76
N HIS A 258 1.40 -6.61 -4.60
CA HIS A 258 2.51 -6.03 -3.85
C HIS A 258 3.86 -6.30 -4.53
N GLN A 259 4.10 -7.51 -5.02
CA GLN A 259 5.27 -7.88 -5.81
C GLN A 259 5.38 -7.01 -7.08
N LEU A 260 4.25 -6.77 -7.77
CA LEU A 260 4.18 -5.86 -8.91
C LEU A 260 4.54 -4.41 -8.52
N ALA A 261 4.05 -3.92 -7.39
CA ALA A 261 4.39 -2.58 -6.89
C ALA A 261 5.88 -2.44 -6.56
N LEU A 262 6.52 -3.53 -6.12
CA LEU A 262 7.97 -3.61 -5.91
C LEU A 262 8.78 -3.85 -7.18
N LEU A 263 8.13 -3.88 -8.36
CA LEU A 263 8.73 -4.23 -9.65
C LEU A 263 9.38 -5.63 -9.68
N ASP A 264 8.97 -6.52 -8.79
CA ASP A 264 9.33 -7.93 -8.84
C ASP A 264 8.40 -8.67 -9.82
N ASN A 265 8.58 -8.34 -11.10
CA ASN A 265 7.71 -8.80 -12.17
C ASN A 265 7.67 -10.32 -12.31
N ALA A 266 8.78 -11.01 -12.00
CA ALA A 266 8.88 -12.47 -12.12
C ALA A 266 8.03 -13.18 -11.06
N GLU A 267 8.11 -12.76 -9.80
CA GLU A 267 7.29 -13.33 -8.73
C GLU A 267 5.83 -12.88 -8.84
N ALA A 268 5.58 -11.62 -9.24
CA ALA A 268 4.23 -11.13 -9.52
C ALA A 268 3.53 -11.98 -10.61
N GLU A 269 4.24 -12.30 -11.72
CA GLU A 269 3.70 -13.17 -12.77
C GLU A 269 3.30 -14.54 -12.21
N LYS A 270 4.16 -15.17 -11.42
CA LYS A 270 3.87 -16.49 -10.81
C LYS A 270 2.63 -16.42 -9.93
N SER A 271 2.55 -15.40 -9.07
CA SER A 271 1.43 -15.22 -8.15
C SER A 271 0.12 -14.93 -8.90
N TYR A 272 0.12 -14.06 -9.92
CA TYR A 272 -1.06 -13.80 -10.74
C TYR A 272 -1.51 -15.05 -11.53
N ARG A 273 -0.58 -15.81 -12.11
CA ARG A 273 -0.91 -17.06 -12.80
C ARG A 273 -1.51 -18.09 -11.85
N GLU A 274 -1.06 -18.15 -10.61
CA GLU A 274 -1.63 -19.05 -9.61
C GLU A 274 -3.06 -18.63 -9.22
N VAL A 275 -3.34 -17.32 -9.10
CA VAL A 275 -4.73 -16.84 -8.93
C VAL A 275 -5.59 -17.25 -10.13
N ILE A 276 -5.13 -16.98 -11.36
CA ILE A 276 -5.86 -17.31 -12.59
C ILE A 276 -6.08 -18.82 -12.73
N ARG A 277 -5.14 -19.64 -12.30
CA ARG A 277 -5.31 -21.11 -12.33
C ARG A 277 -6.49 -21.57 -11.44
N ARG A 278 -6.72 -20.89 -10.31
CA ARG A 278 -7.80 -21.22 -9.38
C ARG A 278 -9.11 -20.53 -9.72
N ASP A 279 -9.02 -19.28 -10.17
CA ASP A 279 -10.13 -18.45 -10.61
C ASP A 279 -9.82 -17.81 -11.97
N PRO A 280 -10.09 -18.53 -13.09
CA PRO A 280 -9.75 -18.05 -14.43
C PRO A 280 -10.40 -16.73 -14.83
N ALA A 281 -11.56 -16.40 -14.23
CA ALA A 281 -12.31 -15.18 -14.51
C ALA A 281 -11.91 -14.00 -13.60
N ASN A 282 -10.93 -14.16 -12.71
CA ASN A 282 -10.51 -13.11 -11.80
C ASN A 282 -10.03 -11.86 -12.55
N ALA A 283 -10.80 -10.79 -12.45
CA ALA A 283 -10.56 -9.54 -13.18
C ALA A 283 -9.20 -8.91 -12.84
N LEU A 284 -8.90 -8.77 -11.54
CA LEU A 284 -7.67 -8.12 -11.07
C LEU A 284 -6.41 -8.93 -11.39
N ALA A 285 -6.50 -10.26 -11.33
CA ALA A 285 -5.36 -11.11 -11.66
C ALA A 285 -5.03 -11.07 -13.16
N ASN A 286 -6.04 -11.13 -14.03
CA ASN A 286 -5.85 -11.01 -15.48
C ASN A 286 -5.30 -9.62 -15.86
N LEU A 287 -5.79 -8.55 -15.24
CA LEU A 287 -5.29 -7.20 -15.48
C LEU A 287 -3.86 -7.03 -14.92
N GLY A 288 -3.58 -7.53 -13.71
CA GLY A 288 -2.24 -7.50 -13.12
C GLY A 288 -1.22 -8.23 -13.99
N LEU A 289 -1.57 -9.39 -14.54
CA LEU A 289 -0.71 -10.12 -15.48
C LEU A 289 -0.46 -9.33 -16.78
N ALA A 290 -1.48 -8.64 -17.30
CA ALA A 290 -1.31 -7.76 -18.46
C ALA A 290 -0.32 -6.61 -18.16
N VAL A 291 -0.38 -6.05 -16.96
CA VAL A 291 0.58 -5.03 -16.53
C VAL A 291 2.00 -5.58 -16.43
N VAL A 292 2.19 -6.79 -15.90
CA VAL A 292 3.50 -7.45 -15.89
C VAL A 292 4.04 -7.57 -17.32
N PHE A 293 3.23 -8.02 -18.28
CA PHE A 293 3.67 -8.14 -19.68
C PHE A 293 3.96 -6.79 -20.33
N GLU A 294 3.18 -5.77 -19.97
CA GLU A 294 3.41 -4.40 -20.41
C GLU A 294 4.74 -3.86 -19.88
N LEU A 295 5.00 -3.98 -18.57
CA LEU A 295 6.23 -3.53 -17.93
C LEU A 295 7.47 -4.30 -18.42
N THR A 296 7.33 -5.59 -18.74
CA THR A 296 8.42 -6.45 -19.24
C THR A 296 8.53 -6.48 -20.77
N ASN A 297 7.83 -5.60 -21.49
CA ASN A 297 7.87 -5.42 -22.94
C ASN A 297 7.51 -6.69 -23.76
N ARG A 298 6.61 -7.53 -23.23
CA ARG A 298 6.21 -8.82 -23.84
C ARG A 298 4.92 -8.67 -24.67
N SER A 299 5.05 -8.06 -25.85
CA SER A 299 3.91 -7.73 -26.72
C SER A 299 3.12 -8.97 -27.18
N ASP A 300 3.83 -10.07 -27.52
CA ASP A 300 3.19 -11.32 -27.95
C ASP A 300 2.36 -11.93 -26.80
N ALA A 301 2.91 -11.92 -25.58
CA ALA A 301 2.21 -12.41 -24.40
C ALA A 301 0.96 -11.58 -24.07
N LEU A 302 0.96 -10.26 -24.33
CA LEU A 302 -0.23 -9.43 -24.20
C LEU A 302 -1.32 -9.80 -25.22
N ALA A 303 -0.93 -10.11 -26.47
CA ALA A 303 -1.88 -10.53 -27.49
C ALA A 303 -2.49 -11.91 -27.17
N GLU A 304 -1.66 -12.86 -26.72
CA GLU A 304 -2.12 -14.16 -26.25
C GLU A 304 -3.07 -14.03 -25.06
N LEU A 305 -2.70 -13.23 -24.06
CA LEU A 305 -3.53 -12.98 -22.88
C LEU A 305 -4.90 -12.39 -23.25
N ALA A 306 -4.98 -11.50 -24.23
CA ALA A 306 -6.27 -10.94 -24.67
C ALA A 306 -7.20 -12.05 -25.21
N GLY A 307 -6.68 -13.02 -25.98
CA GLY A 307 -7.42 -14.20 -26.43
C GLY A 307 -7.86 -15.12 -25.29
N GLU A 308 -6.97 -15.33 -24.31
CA GLU A 308 -7.28 -16.13 -23.12
C GLU A 308 -8.36 -15.47 -22.25
N VAL A 309 -8.26 -14.17 -22.00
CA VAL A 309 -9.26 -13.38 -21.24
C VAL A 309 -10.63 -13.49 -21.88
N GLU A 310 -10.71 -13.37 -23.21
CA GLU A 310 -11.96 -13.53 -23.96
C GLU A 310 -12.53 -14.95 -23.81
N SER A 311 -11.68 -15.96 -23.92
CA SER A 311 -12.11 -17.38 -23.81
C SER A 311 -12.55 -17.80 -22.41
N ARG A 312 -12.02 -17.16 -21.37
CA ARG A 312 -12.36 -17.40 -19.96
C ARG A 312 -13.64 -16.72 -19.53
N GLY A 313 -14.24 -15.86 -20.35
CA GLY A 313 -15.46 -15.13 -20.02
C GLY A 313 -15.23 -14.06 -18.94
N VAL A 314 -14.03 -13.50 -18.87
CA VAL A 314 -13.72 -12.36 -17.97
C VAL A 314 -14.54 -11.15 -18.40
N GLU A 315 -14.83 -10.24 -17.46
CA GLU A 315 -15.59 -9.02 -17.73
C GLU A 315 -15.07 -8.27 -18.97
N PRO A 316 -15.95 -7.75 -19.87
CA PRO A 316 -15.55 -7.03 -21.09
C PRO A 316 -14.60 -5.86 -20.84
N ASP A 317 -14.71 -5.19 -19.69
CA ASP A 317 -13.86 -4.08 -19.30
C ASP A 317 -12.39 -4.50 -19.20
N VAL A 318 -12.12 -5.65 -18.59
CA VAL A 318 -10.76 -6.20 -18.47
C VAL A 318 -10.20 -6.53 -19.85
N LEU A 319 -10.98 -7.17 -20.71
CA LEU A 319 -10.58 -7.47 -22.08
C LEU A 319 -10.21 -6.21 -22.86
N ASN A 320 -11.06 -5.18 -22.77
CA ASN A 320 -10.80 -3.90 -23.44
C ASN A 320 -9.55 -3.21 -22.89
N PHE A 321 -9.31 -3.32 -21.57
CA PHE A 321 -8.11 -2.75 -20.95
C PHE A 321 -6.84 -3.47 -21.45
N VAL A 322 -6.83 -4.82 -21.47
CA VAL A 322 -5.72 -5.62 -21.97
C VAL A 322 -5.45 -5.32 -23.47
N ARG A 323 -6.50 -5.21 -24.28
CA ARG A 323 -6.38 -4.82 -25.69
C ARG A 323 -5.78 -3.41 -25.85
N ALA A 324 -6.16 -2.46 -24.99
CA ALA A 324 -5.61 -1.09 -25.04
C ALA A 324 -4.10 -1.07 -24.78
N PHE A 325 -3.56 -1.90 -23.86
CA PHE A 325 -2.12 -2.08 -23.70
C PHE A 325 -1.46 -2.62 -24.99
N GLY A 326 -2.06 -3.63 -25.62
CA GLY A 326 -1.58 -4.19 -26.88
C GLY A 326 -1.54 -3.15 -28.00
N PHE A 327 -2.61 -2.38 -28.15
CA PHE A 327 -2.71 -1.30 -29.16
C PHE A 327 -1.67 -0.20 -28.91
N ARG A 328 -1.43 0.19 -27.67
CA ARG A 328 -0.36 1.13 -27.33
C ARG A 328 1.00 0.61 -27.80
N ARG A 329 1.30 -0.66 -27.57
CA ARG A 329 2.56 -1.30 -27.98
C ARG A 329 2.72 -1.38 -29.49
N SER A 330 1.65 -1.70 -30.20
CA SER A 330 1.64 -1.73 -31.68
C SER A 330 1.50 -0.36 -32.31
N LYS A 331 1.49 0.73 -31.53
CA LYS A 331 1.31 2.12 -31.95
C LYS A 331 -0.02 2.39 -32.70
N GLN A 332 -1.05 1.59 -32.41
CA GLN A 332 -2.41 1.74 -32.88
C GLN A 332 -3.20 2.58 -31.87
N PHE A 333 -2.86 3.87 -31.79
CA PHE A 333 -3.29 4.74 -30.69
C PHE A 333 -4.79 5.01 -30.68
N ASP A 334 -5.41 5.22 -31.87
CA ASP A 334 -6.85 5.50 -31.94
C ASP A 334 -7.68 4.25 -31.60
N GLU A 335 -7.25 3.05 -32.02
CA GLU A 335 -7.86 1.77 -31.63
C GLU A 335 -7.71 1.54 -30.12
N GLY A 336 -6.56 1.91 -29.57
CA GLY A 336 -6.31 1.86 -28.14
C GLY A 336 -7.25 2.76 -27.36
N LEU A 337 -7.43 4.02 -27.80
CA LEU A 337 -8.37 4.97 -27.21
C LEU A 337 -9.82 4.46 -27.31
N ALA A 338 -10.21 3.92 -28.49
CA ALA A 338 -11.54 3.36 -28.68
C ALA A 338 -11.81 2.13 -27.79
N SER A 339 -10.78 1.33 -27.51
CA SER A 339 -10.86 0.19 -26.59
C SER A 339 -10.97 0.68 -25.14
N LEU A 340 -10.10 1.60 -24.72
CA LEU A 340 -10.07 2.13 -23.37
C LEU A 340 -11.35 2.91 -23.00
N ALA A 341 -12.00 3.56 -23.97
CA ALA A 341 -13.26 4.26 -23.77
C ALA A 341 -14.44 3.34 -23.36
N LYS A 342 -14.30 2.02 -23.55
CA LYS A 342 -15.29 1.03 -23.12
C LYS A 342 -15.04 0.49 -21.71
N VAL A 343 -13.93 0.89 -21.09
CA VAL A 343 -13.57 0.50 -19.73
C VAL A 343 -14.23 1.46 -18.74
N ARG A 344 -14.91 0.91 -17.73
CA ARG A 344 -15.52 1.74 -16.67
C ARG A 344 -14.45 2.58 -15.95
N ALA A 345 -14.86 3.76 -15.49
CA ALA A 345 -13.94 4.77 -14.99
C ALA A 345 -13.20 4.36 -13.71
N ASP A 346 -13.86 3.58 -12.85
CA ASP A 346 -13.37 3.14 -11.54
C ASP A 346 -12.44 1.92 -11.58
N LEU A 347 -12.38 1.20 -12.72
CA LEU A 347 -11.48 0.04 -12.85
C LEU A 347 -10.02 0.50 -12.95
N GLU A 348 -9.24 0.30 -11.89
CA GLU A 348 -7.82 0.69 -11.82
C GLU A 348 -7.61 2.14 -12.33
N GLU A 349 -8.38 3.09 -11.79
CA GLU A 349 -8.53 4.45 -12.32
C GLU A 349 -7.18 5.13 -12.60
N GLY A 350 -6.21 5.08 -11.66
CA GLY A 350 -4.90 5.69 -11.85
C GLY A 350 -4.13 5.10 -13.04
N ARG A 351 -4.18 3.79 -13.20
CA ARG A 351 -3.54 3.08 -14.33
C ARG A 351 -4.26 3.32 -15.65
N ARG A 352 -5.58 3.36 -15.60
CA ARG A 352 -6.41 3.69 -16.77
C ARG A 352 -6.10 5.10 -17.28
N LEU A 353 -5.97 6.07 -16.38
CA LEU A 353 -5.60 7.44 -16.73
C LEU A 353 -4.16 7.53 -17.27
N GLN A 354 -3.23 6.79 -16.70
CA GLN A 354 -1.88 6.67 -17.26
C GLN A 354 -1.89 6.17 -18.71
N LEU A 355 -2.63 5.10 -18.97
CA LEU A 355 -2.72 4.52 -20.31
C LEU A 355 -3.44 5.46 -21.27
N LEU A 356 -4.51 6.16 -20.81
CA LEU A 356 -5.21 7.19 -21.58
C LEU A 356 -4.24 8.30 -22.00
N GLY A 357 -3.45 8.83 -21.06
CA GLY A 357 -2.44 9.83 -21.34
C GLY A 357 -1.42 9.38 -22.39
N GLN A 358 -0.90 8.17 -22.26
CA GLN A 358 0.08 7.60 -23.20
C GLN A 358 -0.51 7.36 -24.61
N LEU A 359 -1.75 6.90 -24.71
CA LEU A 359 -2.45 6.70 -25.98
C LEU A 359 -2.78 8.04 -26.65
N SER A 360 -3.29 9.02 -25.88
CA SER A 360 -3.60 10.37 -26.37
C SER A 360 -2.35 11.08 -26.86
N GLU A 361 -1.24 10.98 -26.13
CA GLU A 361 0.05 11.53 -26.55
C GLU A 361 0.52 10.89 -27.87
N GLY A 362 0.46 9.57 -27.98
CA GLY A 362 0.82 8.84 -29.18
C GLY A 362 -0.05 9.21 -30.39
N ALA A 363 -1.32 9.58 -30.16
CA ALA A 363 -2.24 10.09 -31.17
C ALA A 363 -2.08 11.58 -31.46
N GLY A 364 -1.11 12.28 -30.83
CA GLY A 364 -0.91 13.73 -30.97
C GLY A 364 -1.92 14.61 -30.24
N LYS A 365 -2.75 14.04 -29.36
CA LYS A 365 -3.78 14.72 -28.57
C LYS A 365 -3.20 15.17 -27.22
N TYR A 366 -2.29 16.13 -27.26
CA TYR A 366 -1.46 16.50 -26.10
C TYR A 366 -2.26 17.13 -24.95
N ASP A 367 -3.35 17.86 -25.24
CA ASP A 367 -4.21 18.44 -24.20
C ASP A 367 -4.98 17.35 -23.45
N GLU A 368 -5.54 16.37 -24.17
CA GLU A 368 -6.22 15.22 -23.57
C GLU A 368 -5.22 14.36 -22.76
N ALA A 369 -4.00 14.18 -23.27
CA ALA A 369 -2.93 13.49 -22.58
C ALA A 369 -2.58 14.19 -21.26
N TRP A 370 -2.46 15.53 -21.28
CA TRP A 370 -2.17 16.33 -20.09
C TRP A 370 -3.23 16.14 -19.00
N GLU A 371 -4.51 16.29 -19.35
CA GLU A 371 -5.62 16.10 -18.41
C GLU A 371 -5.63 14.69 -17.79
N ALA A 372 -5.31 13.67 -18.59
CA ALA A 372 -5.21 12.31 -18.10
C ALA A 372 -4.05 12.14 -17.10
N PHE A 373 -2.88 12.71 -17.34
CA PHE A 373 -1.74 12.67 -16.41
C PHE A 373 -2.02 13.47 -15.13
N VAL A 374 -2.69 14.64 -15.23
CA VAL A 374 -3.15 15.39 -14.04
C VAL A 374 -4.12 14.54 -13.20
N GLY A 375 -5.09 13.88 -13.86
CA GLY A 375 -6.02 12.97 -13.20
C GLY A 375 -5.31 11.82 -12.49
N MET A 376 -4.34 11.18 -13.15
CA MET A 376 -3.50 10.11 -12.57
C MET A 376 -2.80 10.60 -11.29
N ASN A 377 -2.14 11.73 -11.35
CA ASN A 377 -1.40 12.29 -10.21
C ASN A 377 -2.35 12.69 -9.07
N ARG A 378 -3.54 13.20 -9.38
CA ARG A 378 -4.57 13.50 -8.38
C ARG A 378 -4.98 12.24 -7.60
N ILE A 379 -5.17 11.11 -8.28
CA ILE A 379 -5.47 9.85 -7.58
C ILE A 379 -4.33 9.44 -6.65
N GLN A 380 -3.09 9.54 -7.12
CA GLN A 380 -1.93 9.22 -6.30
C GLN A 380 -1.75 10.16 -5.10
N SER A 381 -2.10 11.44 -5.24
CA SER A 381 -2.01 12.41 -4.13
C SER A 381 -2.94 12.11 -2.96
N LEU A 382 -3.97 11.27 -3.18
CA LEU A 382 -4.89 10.80 -2.13
C LEU A 382 -4.39 9.55 -1.39
N HIS A 383 -3.17 9.08 -1.69
CA HIS A 383 -2.62 7.90 -1.02
C HIS A 383 -2.46 8.15 0.49
N PRO A 384 -2.79 7.15 1.36
CA PRO A 384 -2.74 7.30 2.82
C PRO A 384 -1.35 7.65 3.40
N SER A 385 -0.27 7.46 2.63
CA SER A 385 1.09 7.85 3.03
C SER A 385 1.36 9.35 2.96
N GLU A 386 0.34 10.19 2.77
CA GLU A 386 0.43 11.65 2.75
C GLU A 386 1.56 12.18 1.84
N PRO A 387 1.54 11.82 0.53
CA PRO A 387 2.69 12.10 -0.34
C PRO A 387 2.95 13.60 -0.53
N ILE A 388 1.94 14.45 -0.46
CA ILE A 388 2.11 15.91 -0.62
C ILE A 388 2.95 16.48 0.53
N GLU A 389 2.63 16.10 1.77
CA GLU A 389 3.31 16.51 2.99
C GLU A 389 4.74 15.95 3.03
N ARG A 390 4.92 14.70 2.64
CA ARG A 390 6.23 14.06 2.53
C ARG A 390 7.11 14.76 1.49
N GLY A 391 6.56 15.09 0.33
CA GLY A 391 7.25 15.85 -0.70
C GLY A 391 7.66 17.25 -0.24
N ALA A 392 6.78 17.95 0.47
CA ALA A 392 7.08 19.26 1.06
C ALA A 392 8.20 19.18 2.10
N SER A 393 8.16 18.17 2.97
CA SER A 393 9.20 17.91 3.96
C SER A 393 10.55 17.62 3.31
N TYR A 394 10.57 16.89 2.19
CA TYR A 394 11.79 16.59 1.44
C TYR A 394 12.41 17.85 0.81
N ARG A 395 11.58 18.71 0.17
CA ARG A 395 12.07 19.99 -0.37
C ARG A 395 12.62 20.90 0.72
N GLU A 396 11.94 20.99 1.84
CA GLU A 396 12.39 21.77 2.99
C GLU A 396 13.71 21.24 3.56
N HIS A 397 13.88 19.92 3.60
CA HIS A 397 15.14 19.30 4.01
C HIS A 397 16.30 19.73 3.09
N ILE A 398 16.13 19.69 1.75
CA ILE A 398 17.16 20.13 0.80
C ILE A 398 17.46 21.63 0.97
N ARG A 399 16.44 22.47 1.16
CA ARG A 399 16.61 23.91 1.38
C ARG A 399 17.48 24.18 2.60
N ARG A 400 17.18 23.54 3.73
CA ARG A 400 17.98 23.67 4.97
C ARG A 400 19.40 23.14 4.80
N GLN A 401 19.58 22.05 4.08
CA GLN A 401 20.93 21.55 3.76
C GLN A 401 21.72 22.59 2.97
N THR A 402 21.10 23.19 1.95
CA THR A 402 21.73 24.22 1.11
C THR A 402 22.11 25.48 1.90
N GLU A 403 21.31 25.88 2.89
CA GLU A 403 21.60 27.00 3.78
C GLU A 403 22.82 26.75 4.67
N ILE A 404 23.03 25.53 5.14
CA ILE A 404 24.17 25.12 5.97
C ILE A 404 25.49 25.20 5.18
N LEU A 405 25.47 24.90 3.88
CA LEU A 405 26.67 24.89 3.04
C LEU A 405 27.27 26.29 2.93
N SER A 406 28.48 26.47 3.46
CA SER A 406 29.24 27.73 3.43
C SER A 406 30.73 27.46 3.62
N ASP A 407 31.58 28.42 3.26
CA ASP A 407 33.01 28.34 3.54
C ASP A 407 33.30 28.17 5.04
N GLU A 408 32.51 28.83 5.92
CA GLU A 408 32.65 28.69 7.36
C GLU A 408 32.32 27.24 7.79
N TRP A 409 31.24 26.63 7.26
CA TRP A 409 30.92 25.25 7.51
C TRP A 409 32.04 24.32 7.04
N PHE A 410 32.57 24.52 5.83
CA PHE A 410 33.60 23.69 5.26
C PHE A 410 34.95 23.88 5.97
N SER A 411 35.25 25.09 6.50
CA SER A 411 36.46 25.35 7.27
C SER A 411 36.61 24.50 8.53
N ARG A 412 35.50 23.99 9.05
CA ARG A 412 35.48 23.06 10.20
C ARG A 412 35.79 21.60 9.82
N TRP A 413 36.04 21.33 8.54
CA TRP A 413 36.26 19.98 8.04
C TRP A 413 37.56 19.39 8.60
N MET A 414 37.41 18.42 9.51
CA MET A 414 38.52 17.75 10.14
C MET A 414 39.08 16.66 9.22
N GLU A 415 40.40 16.61 9.03
CA GLU A 415 41.01 15.47 8.35
C GLU A 415 40.77 14.19 9.17
N ALA A 416 40.16 13.20 8.55
CA ALA A 416 39.96 11.89 9.12
C ALA A 416 40.27 10.85 8.04
N LYS A 417 41.27 10.00 8.33
CA LYS A 417 41.64 8.91 7.41
C LYS A 417 40.85 7.65 7.83
N PRO A 418 39.90 7.21 7.01
CA PRO A 418 39.16 5.99 7.30
C PRO A 418 40.08 4.77 7.21
N GLN A 419 39.87 3.81 8.11
CA GLN A 419 40.66 2.57 8.16
C GLN A 419 40.09 1.45 7.27
N THR A 420 39.60 1.77 6.08
CA THR A 420 38.99 0.77 5.18
C THR A 420 39.88 0.56 3.94
N LEU A 421 40.02 -0.72 3.57
CA LEU A 421 40.88 -1.15 2.45
C LEU A 421 40.21 -1.08 1.08
N ARG A 422 38.87 -0.82 1.00
CA ARG A 422 38.16 -0.80 -0.27
C ARG A 422 38.27 0.56 -0.95
N PRO A 423 38.43 0.59 -2.29
CA PRO A 423 38.40 1.82 -3.08
C PRO A 423 37.08 2.59 -2.90
N SER A 424 37.13 3.89 -3.09
CA SER A 424 35.94 4.74 -3.12
C SER A 424 35.08 4.40 -4.34
N PRO A 425 33.74 4.27 -4.20
CA PRO A 425 32.84 4.14 -5.34
C PRO A 425 32.84 5.38 -6.22
N THR A 426 32.49 5.23 -7.48
CA THR A 426 32.06 6.35 -8.34
C THR A 426 30.55 6.49 -8.20
N PHE A 427 30.04 7.72 -8.15
CA PHE A 427 28.61 7.97 -8.02
C PHE A 427 28.03 8.50 -9.33
N LEU A 428 27.01 7.80 -9.87
CA LEU A 428 26.21 8.27 -10.99
C LEU A 428 24.96 8.95 -10.44
N VAL A 429 24.94 10.27 -10.55
CA VAL A 429 23.90 11.15 -10.02
C VAL A 429 23.27 12.00 -11.13
N GLY A 430 22.17 12.67 -10.81
CA GLY A 430 21.44 13.55 -11.70
C GLY A 430 19.99 13.64 -11.28
N PHE A 431 19.18 14.42 -11.95
CA PHE A 431 17.75 14.41 -11.64
C PHE A 431 17.09 13.14 -12.22
N PRO A 432 16.06 12.55 -11.58
CA PRO A 432 15.32 11.44 -12.16
C PRO A 432 14.88 11.75 -13.60
N ARG A 433 14.91 10.77 -14.48
CA ARG A 433 14.59 10.90 -15.93
C ARG A 433 15.62 11.63 -16.79
N SER A 434 16.82 11.91 -16.28
CA SER A 434 17.94 12.46 -17.05
C SER A 434 18.73 11.41 -17.84
N GLY A 435 18.21 10.19 -18.01
CA GLY A 435 18.90 9.14 -18.79
C GLY A 435 19.84 8.25 -17.96
N THR A 436 19.83 8.36 -16.64
CA THR A 436 20.70 7.55 -15.74
C THR A 436 20.54 6.05 -15.91
N THR A 437 19.32 5.54 -16.23
CA THR A 437 19.08 4.11 -16.44
C THR A 437 19.65 3.62 -17.78
N LEU A 438 19.67 4.44 -18.82
CA LEU A 438 20.35 4.09 -20.06
C LEU A 438 21.88 4.03 -19.81
N LEU A 439 22.40 5.03 -19.15
CA LEU A 439 23.83 5.15 -18.87
C LEU A 439 24.32 4.00 -17.97
N ASP A 440 23.60 3.65 -16.90
CA ASP A 440 23.99 2.53 -16.02
C ASP A 440 23.98 1.19 -16.77
N THR A 441 23.02 1.00 -17.67
CA THR A 441 22.96 -0.22 -18.51
C THR A 441 24.15 -0.31 -19.47
N LEU A 442 24.56 0.81 -20.09
CA LEU A 442 25.74 0.87 -20.92
C LEU A 442 27.02 0.58 -20.10
N LEU A 443 27.13 1.15 -18.90
CA LEU A 443 28.24 0.90 -17.98
C LEU A 443 28.33 -0.53 -17.50
N MET A 444 27.21 -1.22 -17.29
CA MET A 444 27.16 -2.65 -16.96
C MET A 444 27.75 -3.55 -18.04
N GLY A 445 27.75 -3.12 -19.29
CA GLY A 445 28.43 -3.84 -20.37
C GLY A 445 29.96 -3.87 -20.22
N HIS A 446 30.54 -3.00 -19.40
CA HIS A 446 31.99 -2.94 -19.23
C HIS A 446 32.51 -3.98 -18.22
N PRO A 447 33.45 -4.88 -18.59
CA PRO A 447 33.89 -5.99 -17.73
C PRO A 447 34.56 -5.57 -16.42
N ALA A 448 35.13 -4.35 -16.34
CA ALA A 448 35.77 -3.82 -15.13
C ALA A 448 34.82 -2.99 -14.25
N ILE A 449 33.51 -2.95 -14.54
CA ILE A 449 32.54 -2.17 -13.78
C ILE A 449 31.53 -3.11 -13.11
N GLU A 450 31.12 -2.76 -11.91
CA GLU A 450 29.90 -3.24 -11.23
C GLU A 450 29.02 -2.06 -10.93
N VAL A 451 27.72 -2.15 -11.27
CA VAL A 451 26.77 -1.08 -11.03
C VAL A 451 25.81 -1.49 -9.92
N LEU A 452 25.69 -0.63 -8.92
CA LEU A 452 24.69 -0.72 -7.86
C LEU A 452 23.53 0.22 -8.20
N GLU A 453 22.33 -0.33 -8.32
CA GLU A 453 21.17 0.41 -8.80
C GLU A 453 20.22 0.78 -7.66
N GLU A 454 20.17 2.08 -7.32
CA GLU A 454 19.18 2.69 -6.43
C GLU A 454 19.02 1.97 -5.09
N GLU A 455 20.12 1.47 -4.54
CA GLU A 455 20.15 0.89 -3.19
C GLU A 455 20.27 1.98 -2.12
N GLY A 456 19.76 1.70 -0.93
CA GLY A 456 19.78 2.64 0.19
C GLY A 456 21.14 2.77 0.90
N THR A 457 22.25 2.56 0.21
CA THR A 457 23.61 2.50 0.76
C THR A 457 24.03 3.75 1.50
N LEU A 458 23.89 4.94 0.88
CA LEU A 458 24.23 6.22 1.53
C LEU A 458 23.28 6.52 2.70
N ALA A 459 21.98 6.19 2.58
CA ALA A 459 21.04 6.40 3.66
C ALA A 459 21.40 5.53 4.88
N ALA A 460 21.71 4.26 4.66
CA ALA A 460 22.15 3.35 5.71
C ALA A 460 23.45 3.83 6.37
N ALA A 461 24.44 4.23 5.59
CA ALA A 461 25.72 4.76 6.07
C ALA A 461 25.55 6.06 6.87
N SER A 462 24.61 6.91 6.49
CA SER A 462 24.34 8.19 7.16
C SER A 462 23.88 8.00 8.61
N GLY A 463 23.29 6.85 8.95
CA GLY A 463 22.89 6.52 10.32
C GLY A 463 24.05 6.43 11.32
N ASP A 464 25.27 6.17 10.86
CA ASP A 464 26.48 6.09 11.67
C ASP A 464 27.25 7.42 11.74
N LEU A 465 26.80 8.43 10.99
CA LEU A 465 27.36 9.79 10.98
C LEU A 465 26.60 10.72 11.96
N PRO A 466 27.13 11.93 12.25
CA PRO A 466 26.36 12.93 12.99
C PRO A 466 24.98 13.18 12.34
N GLY A 467 23.93 13.23 13.15
CA GLY A 467 22.55 13.23 12.68
C GLY A 467 22.08 14.47 11.92
N ASN A 468 22.96 15.48 11.74
CA ASN A 468 22.69 16.65 10.92
C ASN A 468 23.91 17.05 10.08
N LEU A 469 23.66 17.72 8.95
CA LEU A 469 24.71 18.18 8.04
C LEU A 469 25.65 19.20 8.69
N ALA A 470 25.15 20.00 9.64
CA ALA A 470 25.95 21.03 10.30
C ALA A 470 27.13 20.43 11.08
N ASP A 471 27.01 19.24 11.60
CA ASP A 471 28.04 18.54 12.38
C ASP A 471 28.87 17.55 11.55
N LEU A 472 28.51 17.31 10.29
CA LEU A 472 29.24 16.42 9.40
C LEU A 472 30.76 16.71 9.30
N PRO A 473 31.22 17.98 9.27
CA PRO A 473 32.64 18.29 9.26
C PRO A 473 33.44 17.71 10.42
N THR A 474 32.80 17.48 11.56
CA THR A 474 33.42 16.99 12.80
C THR A 474 33.33 15.48 13.00
N ALA A 475 32.77 14.74 12.02
CA ALA A 475 32.66 13.28 12.09
C ALA A 475 34.02 12.64 12.33
N THR A 476 34.12 11.77 13.31
CA THR A 476 35.36 11.09 13.72
C THR A 476 35.76 9.99 12.74
N ALA A 477 37.05 9.63 12.72
CA ALA A 477 37.55 8.52 11.89
C ALA A 477 36.83 7.20 12.19
N LYS A 478 36.40 6.98 13.44
CA LYS A 478 35.62 5.79 13.84
C LYS A 478 34.23 5.83 13.16
N GLN A 479 33.48 6.90 13.30
CA GLN A 479 32.14 7.05 12.68
C GLN A 479 32.22 6.88 11.16
N ILE A 480 33.21 7.50 10.52
CA ILE A 480 33.42 7.37 9.06
C ILE A 480 33.72 5.92 8.69
N SER A 481 34.53 5.20 9.48
CA SER A 481 34.83 3.79 9.20
C SER A 481 33.61 2.89 9.39
N GLU A 482 32.80 3.11 10.43
CA GLU A 482 31.55 2.41 10.67
C GLU A 482 30.55 2.67 9.53
N ALA A 483 30.35 3.91 9.16
CA ALA A 483 29.49 4.31 8.06
C ALA A 483 29.91 3.69 6.71
N ARG A 484 31.23 3.68 6.40
CA ARG A 484 31.75 3.02 5.19
C ARG A 484 31.52 1.50 5.23
N ASN A 485 31.69 0.87 6.38
CA ASN A 485 31.42 -0.57 6.52
C ASN A 485 29.94 -0.86 6.27
N ARG A 486 29.04 -0.07 6.84
CA ARG A 486 27.60 -0.16 6.63
C ARG A 486 27.25 0.01 5.16
N TYR A 487 27.82 1.01 4.48
CA TYR A 487 27.65 1.20 3.05
C TYR A 487 27.96 -0.07 2.25
N PHE A 488 29.15 -0.67 2.48
CA PHE A 488 29.56 -1.88 1.76
C PHE A 488 28.82 -3.16 2.23
N GLU A 489 28.29 -3.20 3.43
CA GLU A 489 27.40 -4.29 3.88
C GLU A 489 26.14 -4.30 3.02
N VAL A 490 25.45 -3.17 2.91
CA VAL A 490 24.24 -3.04 2.07
C VAL A 490 24.57 -3.29 0.59
N ALA A 491 25.66 -2.74 0.09
CA ALA A 491 26.06 -2.95 -1.31
C ALA A 491 26.27 -4.44 -1.66
N ARG A 492 26.79 -5.25 -0.73
CA ARG A 492 27.00 -6.70 -0.93
C ARG A 492 25.71 -7.51 -1.08
N GLU A 493 24.59 -6.99 -0.61
CA GLU A 493 23.30 -7.66 -0.76
C GLU A 493 22.86 -7.68 -2.25
N SER A 494 23.33 -6.71 -3.04
CA SER A 494 22.92 -6.53 -4.43
C SER A 494 24.01 -6.85 -5.45
N VAL A 495 25.29 -6.63 -5.13
CA VAL A 495 26.41 -6.88 -6.04
C VAL A 495 27.56 -7.63 -5.37
N PRO A 496 28.33 -8.45 -6.12
CA PRO A 496 29.41 -9.28 -5.56
C PRO A 496 30.55 -8.47 -4.93
N LEU A 497 30.74 -7.19 -5.34
CA LEU A 497 31.90 -6.36 -5.00
C LEU A 497 33.23 -7.06 -5.33
N ALA A 498 33.35 -7.53 -6.58
CA ALA A 498 34.52 -8.28 -7.04
C ALA A 498 35.80 -7.44 -6.99
N ASP A 499 36.89 -8.07 -6.56
CA ASP A 499 38.20 -7.39 -6.49
C ASP A 499 38.67 -6.94 -7.88
N GLY A 500 39.16 -5.73 -7.96
CA GLY A 500 39.64 -5.13 -9.22
C GLY A 500 38.57 -4.50 -10.10
N LYS A 501 37.28 -4.63 -9.74
CA LYS A 501 36.21 -3.90 -10.43
C LYS A 501 35.92 -2.56 -9.76
N MET A 502 35.56 -1.59 -10.60
CA MET A 502 35.07 -0.28 -10.15
C MET A 502 33.58 -0.40 -9.79
N LEU A 503 33.23 0.00 -8.58
CA LEU A 503 31.84 0.12 -8.16
C LEU A 503 31.29 1.48 -8.60
N ILE A 504 30.20 1.47 -9.35
CA ILE A 504 29.41 2.66 -9.69
C ILE A 504 28.08 2.57 -8.94
N ASP A 505 27.86 3.49 -8.00
CA ASP A 505 26.58 3.61 -7.28
C ASP A 505 25.68 4.59 -8.05
N LYS A 506 24.62 4.05 -8.67
CA LYS A 506 23.63 4.84 -9.40
C LYS A 506 22.43 5.10 -8.52
N ASN A 507 22.32 6.31 -8.03
CA ASN A 507 21.12 6.84 -7.40
C ASN A 507 20.95 8.31 -7.78
N PRO A 508 19.98 8.67 -8.62
CA PRO A 508 19.86 10.01 -9.17
C PRO A 508 19.87 11.10 -8.08
N LEU A 509 18.98 11.01 -7.10
CA LEU A 509 18.85 12.04 -6.06
C LEU A 509 19.99 12.07 -5.04
N SER A 510 20.97 11.14 -5.11
CA SER A 510 22.23 11.26 -4.37
C SER A 510 23.06 12.49 -4.78
N MET A 511 22.65 13.21 -5.84
CA MET A 511 23.16 14.55 -6.13
C MET A 511 23.01 15.52 -4.94
N ASN A 512 22.02 15.33 -4.10
CA ASN A 512 21.79 16.12 -2.89
C ASN A 512 22.67 15.69 -1.69
N ALA A 513 23.45 14.61 -1.83
CA ALA A 513 24.27 14.03 -0.76
C ALA A 513 25.77 14.21 -0.96
N LEU A 514 26.22 15.13 -1.84
CA LEU A 514 27.65 15.34 -2.14
C LEU A 514 28.51 15.54 -0.88
N PRO A 515 28.10 16.30 0.15
CA PRO A 515 28.86 16.42 1.37
C PRO A 515 29.09 15.11 2.10
N VAL A 516 28.07 14.23 2.14
CA VAL A 516 28.16 12.89 2.73
C VAL A 516 29.09 12.01 1.91
N ILE A 517 28.95 12.03 0.57
CA ILE A 517 29.84 11.30 -0.34
C ILE A 517 31.30 11.74 -0.09
N ARG A 518 31.57 13.03 -0.07
CA ARG A 518 32.91 13.54 0.20
C ARG A 518 33.45 13.12 1.56
N ARG A 519 32.58 13.07 2.58
CA ARG A 519 32.99 12.67 3.94
C ARG A 519 33.37 11.22 4.01
N LEU A 520 32.58 10.36 3.37
CA LEU A 520 32.83 8.93 3.35
C LEU A 520 33.91 8.53 2.35
N PHE A 521 33.93 9.14 1.18
CA PHE A 521 34.71 8.71 0.03
C PHE A 521 35.43 9.91 -0.62
N PRO A 522 36.52 10.42 -0.02
CA PRO A 522 37.17 11.64 -0.47
C PRO A 522 37.77 11.56 -1.87
N ASP A 523 37.99 10.36 -2.42
CA ASP A 523 38.58 10.14 -3.74
C ASP A 523 37.49 9.72 -4.77
N SER A 524 36.22 9.84 -4.45
CA SER A 524 35.14 9.52 -5.36
C SER A 524 35.10 10.41 -6.57
N LYS A 525 34.70 9.84 -7.69
CA LYS A 525 34.35 10.57 -8.92
C LYS A 525 32.82 10.66 -9.02
N ILE A 526 32.35 11.76 -9.59
CA ILE A 526 30.90 11.98 -9.80
C ILE A 526 30.64 12.01 -11.31
N ILE A 527 29.67 11.23 -11.75
CA ILE A 527 29.09 11.31 -13.09
C ILE A 527 27.75 12.01 -12.94
N LEU A 528 27.64 13.23 -13.47
CA LEU A 528 26.40 14.01 -13.44
C LEU A 528 25.68 13.85 -14.79
N ALA A 529 24.58 13.11 -14.78
CA ALA A 529 23.71 12.97 -15.95
C ALA A 529 22.84 14.22 -16.10
N LEU A 530 22.94 14.88 -17.25
CA LEU A 530 22.18 16.07 -17.63
C LEU A 530 21.27 15.75 -18.82
N ARG A 531 20.15 16.44 -18.87
CA ARG A 531 19.19 16.46 -19.97
C ARG A 531 18.43 17.77 -19.94
N HIS A 532 17.79 18.15 -21.06
CA HIS A 532 17.00 19.38 -21.12
C HIS A 532 16.05 19.51 -19.92
N PRO A 533 16.14 20.57 -19.07
CA PRO A 533 15.40 20.70 -17.82
C PRO A 533 13.88 20.51 -17.97
N CYS A 534 13.30 21.10 -19.03
CA CYS A 534 11.87 21.00 -19.30
C CYS A 534 11.45 19.56 -19.64
N ASP A 535 12.25 18.81 -20.42
CA ASP A 535 11.99 17.40 -20.72
C ASP A 535 12.06 16.52 -19.46
N VAL A 536 13.00 16.82 -18.57
CA VAL A 536 13.17 16.11 -17.30
C VAL A 536 11.97 16.32 -16.41
N VAL A 537 11.57 17.57 -16.14
CA VAL A 537 10.45 17.92 -15.27
C VAL A 537 9.14 17.36 -15.83
N LEU A 538 8.89 17.53 -17.14
CA LEU A 538 7.73 16.92 -17.81
C LEU A 538 7.75 15.40 -17.65
N SER A 539 8.90 14.75 -17.92
CA SER A 539 9.00 13.29 -17.83
C SER A 539 8.77 12.77 -16.41
N CYS A 540 9.18 13.52 -15.39
CA CYS A 540 8.84 13.21 -14.00
C CYS A 540 7.34 13.32 -13.75
N PHE A 541 6.72 14.40 -14.18
CA PHE A 541 5.29 14.67 -13.96
C PHE A 541 4.36 13.64 -14.61
N VAL A 542 4.68 13.16 -15.83
CA VAL A 542 3.83 12.20 -16.56
C VAL A 542 4.13 10.73 -16.25
N THR A 543 5.10 10.46 -15.37
CA THR A 543 5.48 9.10 -15.00
C THR A 543 4.80 8.67 -13.70
N ASN A 544 4.16 7.51 -13.73
CA ASN A 544 3.57 6.90 -12.55
C ASN A 544 4.67 6.23 -11.71
N PHE A 545 5.24 6.97 -10.77
CA PHE A 545 6.27 6.45 -9.86
C PHE A 545 5.70 5.69 -8.68
N ARG A 546 6.46 4.74 -8.14
CA ARG A 546 6.32 4.33 -6.76
C ARG A 546 6.65 5.53 -5.86
N LEU A 547 5.74 5.87 -4.96
CA LEU A 547 5.88 7.06 -4.11
C LEU A 547 6.88 6.83 -2.99
N ASN A 548 7.87 7.70 -2.92
CA ASN A 548 8.76 7.96 -1.79
C ASN A 548 8.85 9.47 -1.59
N ASP A 549 9.62 9.95 -0.63
CA ASP A 549 9.71 11.38 -0.30
C ASP A 549 10.16 12.24 -1.50
N GLY A 550 11.12 11.75 -2.28
CA GLY A 550 11.58 12.42 -3.50
C GLY A 550 10.53 12.38 -4.61
N MET A 551 10.01 11.17 -4.94
CA MET A 551 9.07 10.98 -6.05
C MET A 551 7.69 11.60 -5.79
N SER A 552 7.31 11.80 -4.53
CA SER A 552 6.08 12.49 -4.15
C SER A 552 5.99 13.95 -4.67
N ASN A 553 7.13 14.56 -4.97
CA ASN A 553 7.19 15.89 -5.57
C ASN A 553 6.77 15.94 -7.06
N PHE A 554 6.67 14.78 -7.72
CA PHE A 554 6.32 14.71 -9.14
C PHE A 554 4.80 14.65 -9.39
N LEU A 555 4.00 14.63 -8.33
CA LEU A 555 2.54 14.63 -8.41
C LEU A 555 1.97 16.00 -8.83
N GLN A 556 2.74 17.05 -8.72
CA GLN A 556 2.40 18.41 -9.15
C GLN A 556 3.55 18.97 -9.98
N LEU A 557 3.22 19.74 -11.05
CA LEU A 557 4.24 20.25 -11.96
C LEU A 557 5.14 21.31 -11.29
N ASP A 558 4.55 22.17 -10.49
CA ASP A 558 5.24 23.23 -9.74
C ASP A 558 6.21 22.65 -8.69
N THR A 559 5.78 21.65 -7.95
CA THR A 559 6.65 20.99 -6.95
C THR A 559 7.77 20.17 -7.61
N ALA A 560 7.52 19.60 -8.80
CA ALA A 560 8.55 18.93 -9.58
C ALA A 560 9.63 19.91 -10.07
N ALA A 561 9.22 21.09 -10.55
CA ALA A 561 10.13 22.14 -10.97
C ALA A 561 10.89 22.76 -9.78
N GLU A 562 10.19 22.96 -8.63
CA GLU A 562 10.83 23.45 -7.40
C GLU A 562 11.89 22.46 -6.89
N LEU A 563 11.58 21.15 -6.89
CA LEU A 563 12.57 20.14 -6.50
C LEU A 563 13.77 20.12 -7.44
N TYR A 564 13.53 20.31 -8.76
CA TYR A 564 14.61 20.44 -9.76
C TYR A 564 15.55 21.58 -9.40
N ASP A 565 15.00 22.76 -9.20
CA ASP A 565 15.75 23.98 -8.86
C ASP A 565 16.53 23.82 -7.55
N LEU A 566 15.89 23.35 -6.50
CA LEU A 566 16.53 23.09 -5.21
C LEU A 566 17.66 22.06 -5.30
N SER A 567 17.47 20.98 -6.07
CA SER A 567 18.46 19.92 -6.18
C SER A 567 19.71 20.39 -6.95
N PHE A 568 19.54 21.10 -8.04
CA PHE A 568 20.68 21.65 -8.78
C PHE A 568 21.34 22.80 -8.04
N GLY A 569 20.58 23.65 -7.34
CA GLY A 569 21.14 24.69 -6.45
C GLY A 569 21.97 24.10 -5.32
N ASN A 570 21.49 23.03 -4.69
CA ASN A 570 22.25 22.29 -3.67
C ASN A 570 23.51 21.65 -4.26
N PHE A 571 23.38 20.95 -5.39
CA PHE A 571 24.49 20.28 -6.06
C PHE A 571 25.60 21.27 -6.45
N THR A 572 25.26 22.39 -7.07
CA THR A 572 26.21 23.40 -7.50
C THR A 572 27.01 23.96 -6.32
N LYS A 573 26.29 24.41 -5.28
CA LYS A 573 26.89 24.93 -4.04
C LYS A 573 27.76 23.90 -3.32
N ALA A 574 27.28 22.66 -3.19
CA ALA A 574 28.04 21.58 -2.58
C ALA A 574 29.28 21.22 -3.40
N SER A 575 29.17 21.14 -4.73
CA SER A 575 30.25 20.77 -5.63
C SER A 575 31.43 21.77 -5.56
N GLU A 576 31.13 23.06 -5.49
CA GLU A 576 32.13 24.12 -5.32
C GLU A 576 32.91 24.00 -4.01
N LEU A 577 32.21 23.64 -2.91
CA LEU A 577 32.83 23.52 -1.58
C LEU A 577 33.64 22.22 -1.42
N VAL A 578 33.09 21.08 -1.84
CA VAL A 578 33.71 19.77 -1.52
C VAL A 578 34.76 19.31 -2.51
N GLY A 579 34.81 19.89 -3.73
CA GLY A 579 35.86 19.70 -4.70
C GLY A 579 36.05 18.27 -5.22
N LEU A 580 34.99 17.49 -5.33
CA LEU A 580 35.03 16.17 -5.98
C LEU A 580 35.13 16.35 -7.51
N PRO A 581 35.87 15.46 -8.22
CA PRO A 581 35.88 15.48 -9.69
C PRO A 581 34.50 15.15 -10.25
N VAL A 582 33.95 16.00 -11.11
CA VAL A 582 32.62 15.83 -11.75
C VAL A 582 32.78 15.74 -13.27
N HIS A 583 32.23 14.71 -13.88
CA HIS A 583 32.05 14.58 -15.32
C HIS A 583 30.59 14.83 -15.67
N ARG A 584 30.30 15.87 -16.47
CA ARG A 584 28.94 16.17 -16.96
C ARG A 584 28.68 15.34 -18.23
N LEU A 585 27.67 14.52 -18.23
CA LEU A 585 27.25 13.72 -19.36
C LEU A 585 25.86 14.14 -19.80
N VAL A 586 25.77 14.62 -21.04
CA VAL A 586 24.53 15.12 -21.65
C VAL A 586 23.81 13.97 -22.36
N TYR A 587 22.53 13.77 -22.03
CA TYR A 587 21.70 12.70 -22.60
C TYR A 587 21.55 12.83 -24.11
N GLU A 588 21.37 14.02 -24.61
CA GLU A 588 21.21 14.32 -26.02
C GLU A 588 22.46 13.92 -26.83
N ASP A 589 23.66 14.20 -26.29
CA ASP A 589 24.94 13.79 -26.89
C ASP A 589 25.07 12.27 -26.88
N LEU A 590 24.68 11.62 -25.76
CA LEU A 590 24.72 10.17 -25.64
C LEU A 590 23.85 9.45 -26.67
N VAL A 591 22.64 10.00 -26.97
CA VAL A 591 21.74 9.38 -27.97
C VAL A 591 22.13 9.79 -29.40
N GLU A 592 22.92 10.84 -29.60
CA GLU A 592 23.41 11.28 -30.89
C GLU A 592 24.68 10.55 -31.31
N ASP A 593 25.68 10.50 -30.41
CA ASP A 593 26.95 9.80 -30.61
C ASP A 593 27.37 9.06 -29.34
N GLN A 594 26.84 7.87 -29.20
CA GLN A 594 27.04 7.01 -28.03
C GLN A 594 28.54 6.70 -27.79
N GLU A 595 29.27 6.34 -28.87
CA GLU A 595 30.66 5.92 -28.73
C GLU A 595 31.55 7.07 -28.28
N SER A 596 31.45 8.24 -28.89
CA SER A 596 32.24 9.41 -28.53
C SER A 596 31.98 9.81 -27.07
N THR A 597 30.71 9.91 -26.68
CA THR A 597 30.31 10.31 -25.31
C THR A 597 30.82 9.31 -24.25
N LEU A 598 30.74 8.00 -24.53
CA LEU A 598 31.24 7.00 -23.61
C LEU A 598 32.77 6.92 -23.54
N ARG A 599 33.51 7.23 -24.65
CA ARG A 599 34.95 7.30 -24.62
C ARG A 599 35.46 8.39 -23.69
N ASP A 600 34.83 9.56 -23.70
CA ASP A 600 35.17 10.66 -22.80
C ASP A 600 34.90 10.28 -21.33
N LEU A 601 33.77 9.60 -21.07
CA LEU A 601 33.44 9.09 -19.73
C LEU A 601 34.46 8.06 -19.25
N VAL A 602 34.81 7.06 -20.08
CA VAL A 602 35.80 6.02 -19.76
C VAL A 602 37.18 6.62 -19.48
N ALA A 603 37.60 7.64 -20.27
CA ALA A 603 38.82 8.39 -20.01
C ALA A 603 38.80 9.11 -18.65
N PHE A 604 37.67 9.76 -18.30
CA PHE A 604 37.49 10.36 -16.98
C PHE A 604 37.57 9.32 -15.87
N LEU A 605 36.94 8.15 -16.04
CA LEU A 605 36.99 7.06 -15.07
C LEU A 605 38.39 6.48 -14.91
N GLY A 606 39.23 6.56 -15.95
CA GLY A 606 40.59 6.04 -15.95
C GLY A 606 40.67 4.53 -16.16
N ILE A 607 39.73 3.99 -16.93
CA ILE A 607 39.66 2.58 -17.33
C ILE A 607 39.82 2.43 -18.84
N PRO A 608 40.25 1.26 -19.36
CA PRO A 608 40.33 1.02 -20.79
C PRO A 608 38.95 1.00 -21.45
N TRP A 609 38.88 1.27 -22.73
CA TRP A 609 37.65 1.15 -23.53
C TRP A 609 37.25 -0.32 -23.70
N SER A 610 35.94 -0.59 -23.73
CA SER A 610 35.36 -1.88 -24.09
C SER A 610 34.18 -1.68 -25.04
N ASP A 611 34.19 -2.36 -26.18
CA ASP A 611 33.10 -2.31 -27.17
C ASP A 611 31.80 -2.98 -26.66
N GLU A 612 31.89 -3.81 -25.61
CA GLU A 612 30.73 -4.46 -24.98
C GLU A 612 29.74 -3.43 -24.39
N MET A 613 30.21 -2.22 -24.08
CA MET A 613 29.34 -1.12 -23.60
C MET A 613 28.33 -0.68 -24.65
N LEU A 614 28.60 -0.88 -25.94
CA LEU A 614 27.70 -0.44 -27.02
C LEU A 614 26.48 -1.36 -27.21
N ASP A 615 26.52 -2.58 -26.67
CA ASP A 615 25.41 -3.54 -26.75
C ASP A 615 24.49 -3.47 -25.52
N HIS A 616 23.79 -2.33 -25.40
CA HIS A 616 22.87 -2.11 -24.27
C HIS A 616 21.66 -3.05 -24.29
N GLU A 617 21.20 -3.50 -25.46
CA GLU A 617 20.05 -4.40 -25.55
C GLU A 617 20.34 -5.77 -24.94
N THR A 618 21.51 -6.37 -25.25
CA THR A 618 21.94 -7.62 -24.65
C THR A 618 22.15 -7.45 -23.14
N THR A 619 22.80 -6.37 -22.73
CA THR A 619 23.01 -6.03 -21.31
C THR A 619 21.69 -5.87 -20.57
N ALA A 620 20.72 -5.11 -21.12
CA ALA A 620 19.41 -4.90 -20.52
C ALA A 620 18.62 -6.21 -20.38
N ARG A 621 18.68 -7.09 -21.38
CA ARG A 621 18.02 -8.41 -21.33
C ARG A 621 18.66 -9.34 -20.31
N ALA A 622 19.97 -9.32 -20.15
CA ALA A 622 20.71 -10.12 -19.17
C ALA A 622 20.53 -9.65 -17.73
N ARG A 623 20.18 -8.39 -17.53
CA ARG A 623 20.09 -7.72 -16.23
C ARG A 623 18.98 -8.28 -15.31
N GLY A 624 17.95 -8.93 -15.86
CA GLY A 624 16.84 -9.54 -15.12
C GLY A 624 15.91 -8.52 -14.47
N ARG A 625 16.21 -8.03 -13.26
CA ARG A 625 15.38 -7.06 -12.53
C ARG A 625 15.94 -5.64 -12.70
N ILE A 626 15.14 -4.71 -13.19
CA ILE A 626 15.44 -3.27 -13.21
C ILE A 626 14.45 -2.57 -12.29
N LYS A 627 14.95 -1.85 -11.30
CA LYS A 627 14.15 -1.20 -10.24
C LYS A 627 13.54 0.14 -10.64
N THR A 628 13.75 0.60 -11.86
CA THR A 628 13.33 1.95 -12.29
C THR A 628 12.14 1.93 -13.23
N ALA A 629 11.35 3.02 -13.22
CA ALA A 629 10.24 3.26 -14.15
C ALA A 629 10.69 3.37 -15.64
N SER A 630 11.98 3.36 -15.91
CA SER A 630 12.55 3.48 -17.28
C SER A 630 12.80 2.13 -17.97
N TYR A 631 12.52 0.99 -17.31
CA TYR A 631 12.83 -0.34 -17.84
C TYR A 631 12.33 -0.55 -19.28
N ALA A 632 11.06 -0.29 -19.52
CA ALA A 632 10.45 -0.51 -20.83
C ALA A 632 11.09 0.33 -21.95
N GLN A 633 11.83 1.37 -21.61
CA GLN A 633 12.51 2.27 -22.54
C GLN A 633 13.93 1.81 -22.88
N VAL A 634 14.63 1.22 -21.91
CA VAL A 634 16.04 0.82 -22.05
C VAL A 634 16.21 -0.47 -22.87
N VAL A 635 15.19 -1.32 -22.94
CA VAL A 635 15.20 -2.54 -23.77
C VAL A 635 14.84 -2.28 -25.23
N GLU A 636 14.45 -1.05 -25.59
CA GLU A 636 14.24 -0.64 -26.99
C GLU A 636 15.56 -0.08 -27.57
N PRO A 637 15.76 -0.12 -28.90
CA PRO A 637 16.85 0.61 -29.55
C PRO A 637 16.84 2.09 -29.13
N ILE A 638 18.03 2.69 -28.99
CA ILE A 638 18.15 4.11 -28.60
C ILE A 638 17.38 4.99 -29.60
N TYR A 639 16.49 5.85 -29.07
CA TYR A 639 15.61 6.68 -29.89
C TYR A 639 15.65 8.14 -29.47
N ARG A 640 15.44 9.04 -30.45
CA ARG A 640 15.45 10.51 -30.22
C ARG A 640 14.08 11.09 -29.85
N ARG A 641 13.00 10.30 -29.78
CA ARG A 641 11.61 10.79 -29.53
C ARG A 641 11.41 11.47 -28.17
N SER A 642 12.35 11.28 -27.27
CA SER A 642 12.31 11.88 -25.94
C SER A 642 12.99 13.26 -25.86
N VAL A 643 13.67 13.69 -26.93
CA VAL A 643 14.33 14.99 -27.01
C VAL A 643 13.32 16.02 -27.53
N GLY A 644 13.17 17.13 -26.81
CA GLY A 644 12.23 18.19 -27.17
C GLY A 644 10.75 17.85 -26.97
N ARG A 645 10.43 16.75 -26.26
CA ARG A 645 9.05 16.34 -25.97
C ARG A 645 8.24 17.43 -25.27
N TRP A 646 8.88 18.22 -24.40
CA TRP A 646 8.25 19.31 -23.65
C TRP A 646 7.65 20.41 -24.56
N GLU A 647 8.12 20.59 -25.78
CA GLU A 647 7.62 21.60 -26.69
C GLU A 647 6.13 21.39 -27.04
N HIS A 648 5.69 20.13 -27.13
CA HIS A 648 4.29 19.79 -27.33
C HIS A 648 3.41 20.18 -26.13
N TYR A 649 4.00 20.31 -24.94
CA TYR A 649 3.34 20.68 -23.69
C TYR A 649 3.70 22.09 -23.22
N ARG A 650 4.35 22.90 -24.08
CA ARG A 650 4.86 24.26 -23.74
C ARG A 650 3.81 25.11 -23.04
N LYS A 651 2.55 25.08 -23.50
CA LYS A 651 1.47 25.88 -22.90
C LYS A 651 1.15 25.42 -21.46
N HIS A 652 1.23 24.15 -21.19
CA HIS A 652 0.98 23.57 -19.87
C HIS A 652 2.16 23.77 -18.93
N MET A 653 3.36 23.81 -19.48
CA MET A 653 4.59 24.05 -18.73
C MET A 653 4.87 25.55 -18.50
N ALA A 654 4.13 26.44 -19.14
CA ALA A 654 4.35 27.89 -19.05
C ALA A 654 4.49 28.44 -17.60
N PRO A 655 3.74 27.95 -16.59
CA PRO A 655 3.87 28.41 -15.22
C PRO A 655 5.25 28.14 -14.59
N VAL A 656 5.96 27.07 -15.00
CA VAL A 656 7.23 26.65 -14.42
C VAL A 656 8.45 27.02 -15.29
N LEU A 657 8.25 27.45 -16.53
CA LEU A 657 9.36 27.86 -17.40
C LEU A 657 10.26 28.95 -16.77
N PRO A 658 9.74 29.99 -16.09
CA PRO A 658 10.60 30.99 -15.47
C PRO A 658 11.57 30.42 -14.41
N LEU A 659 11.15 29.36 -13.69
CA LEU A 659 11.98 28.69 -12.69
C LEU A 659 13.05 27.81 -13.34
N LEU A 660 12.75 27.21 -14.50
CA LEU A 660 13.66 26.32 -15.21
C LEU A 660 14.60 27.05 -16.16
N ALA A 661 14.27 28.28 -16.60
CA ALA A 661 15.04 29.05 -17.57
C ALA A 661 16.53 29.25 -17.18
N PRO A 662 16.90 29.56 -15.92
CA PRO A 662 18.30 29.67 -15.51
C PRO A 662 19.09 28.37 -15.76
N TRP A 663 18.48 27.22 -15.50
CA TRP A 663 19.11 25.91 -15.70
C TRP A 663 19.19 25.51 -17.17
N VAL A 664 18.21 25.93 -17.98
CA VAL A 664 18.25 25.78 -19.45
C VAL A 664 19.47 26.51 -20.02
N GLU A 665 19.69 27.73 -19.58
CA GLU A 665 20.85 28.54 -20.00
C GLU A 665 22.18 27.98 -19.44
N GLU A 666 22.23 27.63 -18.14
CA GLU A 666 23.41 27.08 -17.46
C GLU A 666 23.93 25.80 -18.14
N PHE A 667 23.01 24.95 -18.63
CA PHE A 667 23.35 23.67 -19.26
C PHE A 667 23.51 23.79 -20.80
N GLY A 668 23.41 24.99 -21.35
CA GLY A 668 23.65 25.25 -22.79
C GLY A 668 22.47 24.90 -23.70
N TYR A 669 21.25 24.78 -23.15
CA TYR A 669 20.02 24.56 -23.91
C TYR A 669 19.31 25.87 -24.29
N SER A 670 18.20 25.77 -25.01
CA SER A 670 17.32 26.88 -25.34
C SER A 670 15.86 26.54 -25.03
N LEU A 671 15.05 27.54 -24.65
CA LEU A 671 13.60 27.41 -24.46
C LEU A 671 12.85 27.48 -25.79
#